data_77d37b29da4c75312821b47183a32258
#
_entry.id   77d37b29da4c75312821b47183a32258
#
_cell.length_a   1.000
_cell.length_b   1.000
_cell.length_c   1.000
_cell.angle_alpha   90.00
_cell.angle_beta   90.00
_cell.angle_gamma   90.00
#
_symmetry.space_group_name_H-M   'P 1'
#
loop_
_entity.id
_entity.type
_entity.pdbx_description
1 polymer ?
#
loop_
_entity_poly.entity_id
_entity_poly.type
_entity_poly.pdbx_seq_one_letter_code
_entity_poly.pdbx_strand_id
1 'polypeptide(L)'
;MTNDMLRASRPFLATIFLFSGLCAIADEVPTKSASTGSKSDPASFESTVRPFLKSYCTKCHGADQQKGERRFDQLPPQIHSDNTLVDFQDILDQLNLAEMPPQDARQPPTEESRAAIDWLTQQIAGYHEARQTTDGETILRRLNAREYRNTVRDLLRLNMTMFDPTASFPRDQTTEHLDNVGETLVTSGYLLAKYLSAADHVVSKAMTPATLPEARTWTFRDRFRQQPEIDQVHGRTNGFSHITLYDVVGADKPEGAYGPILAFKEGVPYDGIYELRIKAEAVNRLHPYDPKFLGTDPAEPLRLGIVAGNYLAGPLHKPQPIEPLLAELDLADESKWYTVRVWLDAGYTPRFTFRNGLMDVRSLWSQLLKKYDDQFPPRKDSGIVEARFNAIKYGKLPQIHIHEIEIEGPFYEAWPTDSQRAVLGNDWGDVQKSGVLSEQVMREHLTTFASRAYRRPAASHEVDRIMQVVKSRLDAGRTPLEAYTDGLKTVLCSPNFLFLEGRGSVGEPLSQYALASRLSYFLWSSMPDDELRGLAARDKLQEPEVLRSQVERMLDDPKSAAFVEGFLDSWLTLRDLGSSPPDRSKFEEFYHYDLGQAMREETRLFTRYLLDNNLSIVNFLDSDFTFVNKRLAELYDCELPQGSGFERVSLTDGRRGGLLGQSSVLTVTANGIDTSPVVRGVWLLENILGTPPAPPPPNVEPLDPDIRGAKTIRDQLSKHRDVASCYDC
;
A
#
# COMPACT_ATOMS: atom_id res chain seq x y z
N MET A 1 -9.84 31.89 -31.62
CA MET A 1 -9.70 33.30 -31.26
C MET A 1 -9.72 33.36 -29.75
N THR A 2 -8.54 33.58 -29.25
CA THR A 2 -8.11 34.19 -27.98
C THR A 2 -8.46 33.49 -26.67
N ASN A 3 -7.50 32.65 -26.24
CA ASN A 3 -7.22 32.38 -24.85
C ASN A 3 -5.77 32.79 -24.58
N ASP A 4 -5.58 34.03 -24.25
CA ASP A 4 -4.37 34.58 -23.61
C ASP A 4 -4.85 35.43 -22.47
N MET A 5 -4.61 34.99 -21.26
CA MET A 5 -4.28 35.79 -20.08
C MET A 5 -4.34 34.93 -18.80
N LEU A 6 -3.23 35.06 -18.11
CA LEU A 6 -2.96 34.74 -16.70
C LEU A 6 -1.92 33.62 -16.50
N ARG A 7 -0.69 33.91 -16.90
CA ARG A 7 0.50 33.37 -16.23
C ARG A 7 0.96 34.44 -15.22
N ALA A 8 0.42 34.35 -14.01
CA ALA A 8 1.00 35.05 -12.86
C ALA A 8 2.14 34.19 -12.32
N SER A 9 3.33 34.76 -12.32
CA SER A 9 4.57 34.21 -11.75
C SER A 9 4.39 33.72 -10.31
N ARG A 10 4.77 32.51 -10.05
CA ARG A 10 4.79 31.85 -8.74
C ARG A 10 6.10 32.18 -8.00
N PRO A 11 6.11 33.01 -6.97
CA PRO A 11 7.34 33.36 -6.25
C PRO A 11 7.56 32.65 -4.91
N PHE A 12 6.92 31.52 -4.57
CA PHE A 12 6.93 31.09 -3.16
C PHE A 12 7.63 29.77 -2.80
N LEU A 13 8.13 29.00 -3.76
CA LEU A 13 8.83 27.73 -3.45
C LEU A 13 10.32 27.88 -3.08
N ALA A 14 10.86 29.09 -3.17
CA ALA A 14 12.28 29.34 -2.86
C ALA A 14 12.59 29.43 -1.35
N THR A 15 11.57 29.54 -0.49
CA THR A 15 11.77 29.84 0.93
C THR A 15 11.91 28.60 1.80
N ILE A 16 11.49 27.42 1.32
CA ILE A 16 11.59 26.16 2.11
C ILE A 16 13.01 25.56 2.08
N PHE A 17 13.83 25.93 1.11
CA PHE A 17 15.20 25.42 0.98
C PHE A 17 16.30 26.25 1.66
N LEU A 18 15.98 27.37 2.31
CA LEU A 18 16.96 28.30 2.87
C LEU A 18 17.05 28.35 4.41
N PHE A 19 16.48 27.37 5.12
CA PHE A 19 16.51 27.36 6.59
C PHE A 19 17.62 26.46 7.21
N SER A 20 18.67 26.17 6.48
CA SER A 20 19.86 25.50 7.05
C SER A 20 21.11 26.37 7.09
N GLY A 21 20.95 27.64 7.39
CA GLY A 21 22.15 28.49 7.48
C GLY A 21 21.86 29.90 8.02
N LEU A 22 21.45 30.04 9.26
CA LEU A 22 21.71 31.22 10.11
C LEU A 22 21.15 30.95 11.53
N CYS A 23 21.97 30.40 12.37
CA CYS A 23 21.90 30.58 13.82
C CYS A 23 23.32 30.68 14.35
N ALA A 24 23.86 31.87 14.35
CA ALA A 24 24.94 32.25 15.25
C ALA A 24 24.46 33.50 15.99
N ILE A 25 24.66 33.45 17.30
CA ILE A 25 24.50 34.50 18.32
C ILE A 25 23.12 34.45 19.02
N ALA A 26 23.08 33.70 20.11
CA ALA A 26 22.31 33.99 21.29
C ALA A 26 22.97 33.32 22.50
N ASP A 27 23.05 34.06 23.57
CA ASP A 27 23.77 33.87 24.82
C ASP A 27 23.52 32.52 25.51
N GLU A 28 24.55 32.11 26.27
CA GLU A 28 24.57 30.94 27.15
C GLU A 28 23.39 30.94 28.15
N VAL A 29 22.48 30.04 27.96
CA VAL A 29 21.60 29.54 29.02
C VAL A 29 22.10 28.17 29.41
N PRO A 30 22.34 27.86 30.69
CA PRO A 30 22.92 26.57 31.08
C PRO A 30 21.98 25.41 30.76
N THR A 31 22.38 24.61 29.80
CA THR A 31 21.76 23.32 29.49
C THR A 31 21.88 22.39 30.68
N LYS A 32 20.78 22.18 31.37
CA LYS A 32 20.65 21.03 32.26
C LYS A 32 20.58 19.77 31.40
N SER A 33 21.52 18.93 31.68
CA SER A 33 21.66 17.51 31.43
C SER A 33 20.69 16.87 30.44
N ALA A 34 21.28 16.40 29.34
CA ALA A 34 20.72 15.38 28.47
C ALA A 34 20.05 14.28 29.30
N SER A 35 18.83 13.96 28.91
CA SER A 35 18.15 12.74 29.32
C SER A 35 19.08 11.57 28.98
N THR A 36 19.47 10.84 29.98
CA THR A 36 20.14 9.55 29.85
C THR A 36 19.26 8.66 28.97
N GLY A 37 19.72 8.40 27.73
CA GLY A 37 19.17 7.35 26.89
C GLY A 37 18.98 6.10 27.74
N SER A 38 17.84 5.48 27.67
CA SER A 38 17.52 4.25 28.35
C SER A 38 18.62 3.24 28.04
N LYS A 39 19.52 3.04 28.98
CA LYS A 39 20.48 1.95 28.90
C LYS A 39 19.67 0.68 28.88
N SER A 40 19.74 -0.05 27.76
CA SER A 40 19.17 -1.38 27.65
C SER A 40 19.49 -2.15 28.93
N ASP A 41 18.44 -2.49 29.69
CA ASP A 41 18.62 -3.26 30.92
C ASP A 41 18.83 -4.74 30.54
N PRO A 42 20.04 -5.30 30.73
CA PRO A 42 20.29 -6.72 30.48
C PRO A 42 19.33 -7.64 31.25
N ALA A 43 18.79 -7.16 32.37
CA ALA A 43 17.81 -7.93 33.16
C ALA A 43 16.49 -8.11 32.40
N SER A 44 16.10 -7.15 31.56
CA SER A 44 14.88 -7.28 30.76
C SER A 44 15.03 -8.30 29.62
N PHE A 45 16.23 -8.47 29.04
CA PHE A 45 16.52 -9.55 28.09
C PHE A 45 16.34 -10.93 28.73
N GLU A 46 16.93 -11.12 29.91
CA GLU A 46 16.88 -12.40 30.63
C GLU A 46 15.47 -12.73 31.13
N SER A 47 14.64 -11.74 31.39
CA SER A 47 13.25 -11.94 31.83
C SER A 47 12.25 -12.09 30.70
N THR A 48 12.46 -11.46 29.54
CA THR A 48 11.47 -11.39 28.45
C THR A 48 11.91 -12.18 27.22
N VAL A 49 13.07 -11.86 26.64
CA VAL A 49 13.48 -12.38 25.33
C VAL A 49 14.11 -13.76 25.43
N ARG A 50 14.99 -13.98 26.39
CA ARG A 50 15.64 -15.31 26.55
C ARG A 50 14.64 -16.43 26.81
N PRO A 51 13.61 -16.30 27.68
CA PRO A 51 12.58 -17.32 27.85
C PRO A 51 11.76 -17.52 26.57
N PHE A 52 11.45 -16.45 25.84
CA PHE A 52 10.75 -16.49 24.57
C PHE A 52 11.54 -17.30 23.53
N LEU A 53 12.82 -16.93 23.29
CA LEU A 53 13.68 -17.66 22.36
C LEU A 53 13.81 -19.13 22.75
N LYS A 54 14.00 -19.42 24.03
CA LYS A 54 14.09 -20.80 24.55
C LYS A 54 12.84 -21.62 24.29
N SER A 55 11.67 -21.00 24.39
CA SER A 55 10.37 -21.68 24.25
C SER A 55 9.97 -21.92 22.80
N TYR A 56 10.36 -21.03 21.88
CA TYR A 56 9.82 -20.98 20.52
C TYR A 56 10.86 -21.10 19.41
N CYS A 57 12.14 -20.74 19.67
CA CYS A 57 13.17 -20.62 18.61
C CYS A 57 14.31 -21.64 18.74
N THR A 58 14.87 -21.86 19.96
CA THR A 58 16.11 -22.60 20.15
C THR A 58 16.03 -24.08 19.84
N LYS A 59 14.83 -24.67 19.74
CA LYS A 59 14.66 -26.06 19.30
C LYS A 59 15.16 -26.27 17.88
N CYS A 60 15.00 -25.27 17.00
CA CYS A 60 15.42 -25.30 15.62
C CYS A 60 16.69 -24.47 15.36
N HIS A 61 16.94 -23.43 16.19
CA HIS A 61 18.06 -22.49 16.09
C HIS A 61 18.92 -22.52 17.35
N GLY A 62 19.37 -23.68 17.75
CA GLY A 62 20.15 -23.94 18.95
C GLY A 62 21.39 -24.79 18.70
N ALA A 63 21.93 -25.40 19.77
CA ALA A 63 23.15 -26.20 19.69
C ALA A 63 22.99 -27.47 18.83
N ASP A 64 21.82 -28.15 18.94
CA ASP A 64 21.58 -29.44 18.30
C ASP A 64 21.10 -29.28 16.85
N GLN A 65 20.42 -28.19 16.54
CA GLN A 65 19.93 -27.86 15.21
C GLN A 65 20.16 -26.39 14.90
N GLN A 66 20.68 -26.08 13.72
CA GLN A 66 20.98 -24.72 13.26
C GLN A 66 20.31 -24.48 11.92
N LYS A 67 18.97 -24.52 11.89
CA LYS A 67 18.22 -24.26 10.68
C LYS A 67 18.52 -22.88 10.15
N GLY A 68 18.73 -22.74 8.84
CA GLY A 68 19.12 -21.50 8.22
C GLY A 68 20.49 -20.95 8.69
N GLU A 69 21.36 -21.83 9.22
CA GLU A 69 22.68 -21.46 9.76
C GLU A 69 22.62 -20.42 10.91
N ARG A 70 21.47 -20.34 11.60
CA ARG A 70 21.23 -19.40 12.70
C ARG A 70 21.18 -20.10 14.05
N ARG A 71 21.71 -19.40 15.04
CA ARG A 71 21.84 -19.91 16.39
C ARG A 71 21.52 -18.84 17.45
N PHE A 72 20.37 -18.97 18.11
CA PHE A 72 19.84 -17.96 19.05
C PHE A 72 19.98 -18.33 20.52
N ASP A 73 20.47 -19.52 20.85
CA ASP A 73 20.75 -19.94 22.22
C ASP A 73 21.92 -19.17 22.86
N GLN A 74 22.81 -18.60 22.03
CA GLN A 74 23.95 -17.79 22.45
C GLN A 74 23.79 -16.30 22.16
N LEU A 75 22.59 -15.86 21.81
CA LEU A 75 22.34 -14.46 21.51
C LEU A 75 22.67 -13.59 22.74
N PRO A 76 23.52 -12.57 22.62
CA PRO A 76 23.87 -11.71 23.73
C PRO A 76 22.72 -10.76 24.09
N PRO A 77 22.69 -10.24 25.34
CA PRO A 77 21.61 -9.34 25.78
C PRO A 77 21.70 -7.92 25.20
N GLN A 78 22.75 -7.61 24.46
CA GLN A 78 22.98 -6.28 23.87
C GLN A 78 23.60 -6.43 22.48
N ILE A 79 23.30 -5.49 21.61
CA ILE A 79 23.92 -5.38 20.30
C ILE A 79 25.29 -4.72 20.46
N HIS A 80 26.37 -5.44 20.11
CA HIS A 80 27.73 -4.96 20.24
C HIS A 80 28.55 -5.10 18.95
N SER A 81 27.93 -5.65 17.91
CA SER A 81 28.54 -5.80 16.58
C SER A 81 27.44 -5.80 15.51
N ASP A 82 27.84 -5.54 14.26
CA ASP A 82 26.91 -5.57 13.13
C ASP A 82 26.34 -6.97 12.92
N ASN A 83 27.08 -8.04 13.20
CA ASN A 83 26.55 -9.41 13.15
C ASN A 83 25.45 -9.63 14.19
N THR A 84 25.62 -9.12 15.40
CA THR A 84 24.57 -9.20 16.43
C THR A 84 23.35 -8.38 16.04
N LEU A 85 23.55 -7.21 15.41
CA LEU A 85 22.44 -6.40 14.88
C LEU A 85 21.64 -7.17 13.84
N VAL A 86 22.32 -7.87 12.92
CA VAL A 86 21.67 -8.69 11.89
C VAL A 86 20.85 -9.82 12.52
N ASP A 87 21.37 -10.49 13.55
CA ASP A 87 20.62 -11.54 14.25
C ASP A 87 19.35 -11.00 14.92
N PHE A 88 19.43 -9.82 15.57
CA PHE A 88 18.27 -9.16 16.18
C PHE A 88 17.23 -8.76 15.12
N GLN A 89 17.71 -8.23 13.99
CA GLN A 89 16.84 -7.82 12.89
C GLN A 89 16.15 -9.02 12.24
N ASP A 90 16.89 -10.11 11.98
CA ASP A 90 16.31 -11.33 11.41
C ASP A 90 15.20 -11.91 12.29
N ILE A 91 15.40 -11.94 13.62
CA ILE A 91 14.37 -12.39 14.56
C ILE A 91 13.14 -11.48 14.51
N LEU A 92 13.35 -10.16 14.54
CA LEU A 92 12.27 -9.17 14.49
C LEU A 92 11.47 -9.27 13.20
N ASP A 93 12.15 -9.40 12.05
CA ASP A 93 11.50 -9.52 10.74
C ASP A 93 10.62 -10.78 10.66
N GLN A 94 11.13 -11.91 11.13
CA GLN A 94 10.41 -13.19 11.13
C GLN A 94 9.17 -13.18 12.05
N LEU A 95 9.27 -12.51 13.19
CA LEU A 95 8.14 -12.34 14.11
C LEU A 95 7.07 -11.41 13.54
N ASN A 96 7.48 -10.29 12.93
CA ASN A 96 6.56 -9.33 12.30
C ASN A 96 5.79 -9.92 11.11
N LEU A 97 6.42 -10.82 10.35
CA LEU A 97 5.80 -11.50 9.22
C LEU A 97 4.98 -12.73 9.63
N ALA A 98 5.01 -13.11 10.91
CA ALA A 98 4.43 -14.36 11.41
C ALA A 98 4.90 -15.60 10.63
N GLU A 99 6.12 -15.56 10.06
CA GLU A 99 6.74 -16.70 9.37
C GLU A 99 7.43 -17.65 10.37
N MET A 100 7.82 -17.13 11.55
CA MET A 100 8.39 -17.91 12.64
C MET A 100 7.68 -17.64 13.98
N PRO A 101 7.44 -18.69 14.78
CA PRO A 101 7.67 -20.12 14.49
C PRO A 101 6.80 -20.61 13.34
N PRO A 102 7.23 -21.65 12.58
CA PRO A 102 6.41 -22.26 11.52
C PRO A 102 5.02 -22.69 12.04
N GLN A 103 4.01 -22.68 11.17
CA GLN A 103 2.61 -22.93 11.56
C GLN A 103 2.38 -24.28 12.25
N ASP A 104 3.20 -25.30 11.98
CA ASP A 104 3.17 -26.61 12.59
C ASP A 104 3.92 -26.70 13.92
N ALA A 105 4.61 -25.64 14.33
CA ALA A 105 5.29 -25.54 15.61
C ALA A 105 4.42 -24.88 16.69
N ARG A 106 4.86 -24.95 17.95
CA ARG A 106 4.18 -24.25 19.05
C ARG A 106 4.22 -22.74 18.81
N GLN A 107 3.04 -22.14 18.76
CA GLN A 107 2.88 -20.70 18.57
C GLN A 107 2.93 -19.95 19.90
N PRO A 108 3.58 -18.78 19.97
CA PRO A 108 3.57 -17.93 21.15
C PRO A 108 2.22 -17.22 21.30
N PRO A 109 1.78 -16.94 22.53
CA PRO A 109 0.68 -16.00 22.78
C PRO A 109 1.01 -14.61 22.21
N THR A 110 -0.02 -13.90 21.77
CA THR A 110 0.13 -12.56 21.17
C THR A 110 0.88 -11.58 22.07
N GLU A 111 0.64 -11.64 23.39
CA GLU A 111 1.31 -10.78 24.37
C GLU A 111 2.82 -11.08 24.47
N GLU A 112 3.20 -12.37 24.45
CA GLU A 112 4.62 -12.75 24.50
C GLU A 112 5.35 -12.33 23.21
N SER A 113 4.70 -12.52 22.05
CA SER A 113 5.25 -12.05 20.75
C SER A 113 5.44 -10.55 20.75
N ARG A 114 4.42 -9.80 21.18
CA ARG A 114 4.49 -8.33 21.25
C ARG A 114 5.60 -7.86 22.17
N ALA A 115 5.73 -8.43 23.36
CA ALA A 115 6.77 -8.08 24.29
C ALA A 115 8.19 -8.34 23.73
N ALA A 116 8.37 -9.44 22.98
CA ALA A 116 9.64 -9.73 22.30
C ALA A 116 9.90 -8.74 21.16
N ILE A 117 8.90 -8.43 20.33
CA ILE A 117 8.97 -7.46 19.24
C ILE A 117 9.31 -6.06 19.78
N ASP A 118 8.59 -5.59 20.78
CA ASP A 118 8.81 -4.27 21.40
C ASP A 118 10.23 -4.16 21.98
N TRP A 119 10.69 -5.20 22.66
CA TRP A 119 12.03 -5.23 23.21
C TRP A 119 13.10 -5.19 22.11
N LEU A 120 12.99 -6.03 21.08
CA LEU A 120 13.94 -6.07 19.95
C LEU A 120 13.99 -4.72 19.23
N THR A 121 12.84 -4.12 18.98
CA THR A 121 12.72 -2.80 18.34
C THR A 121 13.45 -1.73 19.15
N GLN A 122 13.27 -1.69 20.48
CA GLN A 122 13.94 -0.74 21.35
C GLN A 122 15.45 -0.95 21.37
N GLN A 123 15.94 -2.20 21.37
CA GLN A 123 17.39 -2.47 21.36
C GLN A 123 18.03 -2.00 20.05
N ILE A 124 17.40 -2.29 18.92
CA ILE A 124 17.89 -1.85 17.60
C ILE A 124 17.90 -0.32 17.53
N ALA A 125 16.83 0.35 17.95
CA ALA A 125 16.75 1.80 17.99
C ALA A 125 17.84 2.42 18.90
N GLY A 126 17.99 1.90 20.11
CA GLY A 126 19.03 2.35 21.05
C GLY A 126 20.46 2.14 20.55
N TYR A 127 20.73 1.06 19.82
CA TYR A 127 22.02 0.83 19.18
C TYR A 127 22.32 1.88 18.10
N HIS A 128 21.33 2.22 17.29
CA HIS A 128 21.47 3.27 16.28
C HIS A 128 21.65 4.66 16.91
N GLU A 129 20.85 5.01 17.92
CA GLU A 129 20.97 6.27 18.66
C GLU A 129 22.38 6.45 19.26
N ALA A 130 22.93 5.40 19.86
CA ALA A 130 24.27 5.45 20.43
C ALA A 130 25.37 5.68 19.37
N ARG A 131 25.14 5.34 18.11
CA ARG A 131 26.07 5.54 16.99
C ARG A 131 25.91 6.89 16.29
N GLN A 132 24.84 7.63 16.54
CA GLN A 132 24.59 8.95 15.94
C GLN A 132 25.59 10.04 16.40
N THR A 133 26.40 9.78 17.40
CA THR A 133 27.33 10.77 17.97
C THR A 133 28.65 10.92 17.22
N THR A 134 28.84 10.25 16.07
CA THR A 134 30.04 10.40 15.27
C THR A 134 29.88 11.45 14.18
N ASP A 135 30.65 12.52 14.28
CA ASP A 135 30.68 13.67 13.38
C ASP A 135 30.74 13.26 11.88
N GLY A 136 29.60 13.39 11.22
CA GLY A 136 29.57 13.55 9.77
C GLY A 136 29.72 12.30 8.92
N GLU A 137 29.70 11.09 9.45
CA GLU A 137 29.63 9.90 8.62
C GLU A 137 28.26 9.81 7.92
N THR A 138 28.30 9.70 6.61
CA THR A 138 27.07 9.53 5.82
C THR A 138 26.56 8.12 5.97
N ILE A 139 25.43 7.95 6.61
CA ILE A 139 24.76 6.66 6.69
C ILE A 139 24.19 6.32 5.32
N LEU A 140 24.60 5.18 4.78
CA LEU A 140 24.04 4.65 3.55
C LEU A 140 22.58 4.28 3.78
N ARG A 141 21.67 4.96 3.09
CA ARG A 141 20.25 4.67 3.14
C ARG A 141 19.84 3.71 2.03
N ARG A 142 19.31 2.54 2.38
CA ARG A 142 18.72 1.66 1.39
C ARG A 142 17.36 2.20 0.91
N LEU A 143 16.90 1.71 -0.22
CA LEU A 143 15.54 1.92 -0.67
C LEU A 143 14.57 1.23 0.32
N ASN A 144 13.50 1.92 0.73
CA ASN A 144 12.38 1.28 1.39
C ASN A 144 11.52 0.49 0.39
N ALA A 145 10.55 -0.29 0.86
CA ALA A 145 9.74 -1.15 0.00
C ALA A 145 9.02 -0.36 -1.11
N ARG A 146 8.44 0.81 -0.79
CA ARG A 146 7.78 1.68 -1.77
C ARG A 146 8.75 2.20 -2.84
N GLU A 147 9.92 2.67 -2.41
CA GLU A 147 10.95 3.17 -3.31
C GLU A 147 11.52 2.05 -4.20
N TYR A 148 11.74 0.87 -3.64
CA TYR A 148 12.16 -0.30 -4.42
C TYR A 148 11.13 -0.66 -5.50
N ARG A 149 9.85 -0.79 -5.11
CA ARG A 149 8.74 -1.10 -6.02
C ARG A 149 8.64 -0.08 -7.16
N ASN A 150 8.67 1.21 -6.83
CA ASN A 150 8.59 2.28 -7.83
C ASN A 150 9.83 2.32 -8.73
N THR A 151 11.02 2.07 -8.16
CA THR A 151 12.27 2.04 -8.92
C THR A 151 12.28 0.91 -9.94
N VAL A 152 11.91 -0.32 -9.56
CA VAL A 152 11.87 -1.44 -10.53
C VAL A 152 10.75 -1.26 -11.55
N ARG A 153 9.60 -0.65 -11.17
CA ARG A 153 8.56 -0.25 -12.11
C ARG A 153 9.13 0.64 -13.24
N ASP A 154 9.80 1.72 -12.85
CA ASP A 154 10.29 2.72 -13.81
C ASP A 154 11.53 2.24 -14.58
N LEU A 155 12.41 1.46 -13.93
CA LEU A 155 13.60 0.88 -14.55
C LEU A 155 13.25 -0.13 -15.64
N LEU A 156 12.30 -1.02 -15.34
CA LEU A 156 11.87 -2.12 -16.21
C LEU A 156 10.54 -1.83 -16.94
N ARG A 157 9.93 -0.66 -16.72
CA ARG A 157 8.64 -0.26 -17.30
C ARG A 157 7.53 -1.30 -17.11
N LEU A 158 7.44 -1.84 -15.88
CA LEU A 158 6.47 -2.86 -15.52
C LEU A 158 5.11 -2.28 -15.15
N ASN A 159 4.04 -2.97 -15.50
CA ASN A 159 2.74 -2.73 -14.91
C ASN A 159 2.70 -3.34 -13.50
N MET A 160 2.37 -2.52 -12.50
CA MET A 160 2.34 -2.90 -11.08
C MET A 160 0.90 -3.00 -10.53
N THR A 161 -0.10 -3.03 -11.39
CA THR A 161 -1.51 -3.06 -10.94
C THR A 161 -1.84 -4.33 -10.16
N MET A 162 -1.34 -5.46 -10.62
CA MET A 162 -1.56 -6.77 -9.97
C MET A 162 -0.26 -7.40 -9.46
N PHE A 163 0.86 -6.71 -9.64
CA PHE A 163 2.18 -7.22 -9.29
C PHE A 163 2.86 -6.32 -8.27
N ASP A 164 3.22 -6.90 -7.14
CA ASP A 164 4.05 -6.23 -6.14
C ASP A 164 5.24 -7.12 -5.77
N PRO A 165 6.44 -6.80 -6.26
CA PRO A 165 7.65 -7.58 -5.94
C PRO A 165 8.05 -7.46 -4.47
N THR A 166 7.49 -6.49 -3.73
CA THR A 166 7.82 -6.24 -2.31
C THR A 166 6.81 -6.85 -1.34
N ALA A 167 5.77 -7.53 -1.84
CA ALA A 167 4.71 -8.11 -1.00
C ALA A 167 5.22 -9.08 0.10
N SER A 168 6.40 -9.68 -0.12
CA SER A 168 7.04 -10.57 0.86
C SER A 168 8.21 -9.92 1.61
N PHE A 169 8.41 -8.59 1.47
CA PHE A 169 9.43 -7.90 2.25
C PHE A 169 8.97 -7.72 3.69
N PRO A 170 9.89 -7.76 4.65
CA PRO A 170 9.58 -7.34 6.00
C PRO A 170 9.17 -5.87 5.99
N ARG A 171 8.28 -5.51 6.91
CA ARG A 171 7.82 -4.12 7.06
C ARG A 171 9.03 -3.23 7.41
N ASP A 172 9.19 -2.15 6.68
CA ASP A 172 10.20 -1.15 6.99
C ASP A 172 9.91 -0.51 8.36
N GLN A 173 10.95 -0.42 9.17
CA GLN A 173 10.85 0.26 10.45
C GLN A 173 10.79 1.77 10.25
N THR A 174 10.08 2.44 11.13
CA THR A 174 9.91 3.88 11.11
C THR A 174 10.57 4.52 12.34
N THR A 175 11.14 5.71 12.15
CA THR A 175 11.56 6.59 13.23
C THR A 175 10.73 7.84 13.17
N GLU A 176 10.04 8.19 14.24
CA GLU A 176 9.13 9.35 14.27
C GLU A 176 8.16 9.34 13.06
N HIS A 177 7.61 8.16 12.76
CA HIS A 177 6.74 7.88 11.62
C HIS A 177 7.38 7.99 10.21
N LEU A 178 8.68 8.35 10.11
CA LEU A 178 9.41 8.41 8.85
C LEU A 178 9.93 7.02 8.45
N ASP A 179 9.66 6.60 7.22
CA ASP A 179 10.04 5.30 6.66
C ASP A 179 11.29 5.34 5.77
N ASN A 180 12.01 6.46 5.82
CA ASN A 180 13.17 6.71 4.96
C ASN A 180 14.42 7.16 5.74
N VAL A 181 14.50 6.84 7.01
CA VAL A 181 15.64 7.15 7.87
C VAL A 181 16.68 6.03 7.73
N GLY A 182 17.92 6.40 7.37
CA GLY A 182 18.98 5.44 7.04
C GLY A 182 19.34 4.49 8.19
N GLU A 183 19.33 5.02 9.40
CA GLU A 183 19.66 4.31 10.64
C GLU A 183 18.70 3.14 10.92
N THR A 184 17.46 3.29 10.55
CA THR A 184 16.41 2.29 10.83
C THR A 184 16.20 1.32 9.67
N LEU A 185 16.61 1.68 8.46
CA LEU A 185 16.49 0.84 7.27
C LEU A 185 17.61 -0.22 7.21
N VAL A 186 17.66 -1.10 8.20
CA VAL A 186 18.64 -2.19 8.27
C VAL A 186 18.40 -3.22 7.15
N THR A 187 19.49 -3.83 6.67
CA THR A 187 19.45 -4.92 5.70
C THR A 187 19.80 -6.23 6.39
N SER A 188 18.80 -7.06 6.66
CA SER A 188 18.97 -8.38 7.23
C SER A 188 19.32 -9.43 6.16
N GLY A 189 19.84 -10.59 6.57
CA GLY A 189 20.03 -11.72 5.68
C GLY A 189 18.72 -12.21 5.04
N TYR A 190 17.62 -12.12 5.78
CA TYR A 190 16.28 -12.43 5.29
C TYR A 190 15.86 -11.47 4.17
N LEU A 191 16.01 -10.16 4.37
CA LEU A 191 15.68 -9.17 3.35
C LEU A 191 16.55 -9.32 2.10
N LEU A 192 17.84 -9.70 2.23
CA LEU A 192 18.69 -10.02 1.08
C LEU A 192 18.14 -11.18 0.25
N ALA A 193 17.64 -12.24 0.90
CA ALA A 193 16.98 -13.34 0.19
C ALA A 193 15.71 -12.86 -0.54
N LYS A 194 14.95 -11.94 0.05
CA LYS A 194 13.77 -11.35 -0.60
C LYS A 194 14.14 -10.46 -1.80
N TYR A 195 15.25 -9.72 -1.73
CA TYR A 195 15.77 -8.97 -2.89
C TYR A 195 16.15 -9.89 -4.05
N LEU A 196 16.79 -11.04 -3.76
CA LEU A 196 17.10 -12.04 -4.80
C LEU A 196 15.82 -12.59 -5.45
N SER A 197 14.83 -12.93 -4.65
CA SER A 197 13.53 -13.40 -5.17
C SER A 197 12.81 -12.31 -5.98
N ALA A 198 12.79 -11.08 -5.48
CA ALA A 198 12.18 -9.95 -6.19
C ALA A 198 12.89 -9.67 -7.51
N ALA A 199 14.24 -9.70 -7.54
CA ALA A 199 15.02 -9.53 -8.77
C ALA A 199 14.69 -10.60 -9.80
N ASP A 200 14.52 -11.86 -9.37
CA ASP A 200 14.10 -12.96 -10.24
C ASP A 200 12.71 -12.73 -10.84
N HIS A 201 11.75 -12.35 -10.00
CA HIS A 201 10.36 -12.12 -10.44
C HIS A 201 10.25 -10.92 -11.39
N VAL A 202 10.90 -9.78 -11.09
CA VAL A 202 10.78 -8.57 -11.94
C VAL A 202 11.47 -8.75 -13.29
N VAL A 203 12.64 -9.43 -13.33
CA VAL A 203 13.34 -9.70 -14.58
C VAL A 203 12.55 -10.72 -15.42
N SER A 204 12.06 -11.79 -14.81
CA SER A 204 11.21 -12.77 -15.50
C SER A 204 9.96 -12.12 -16.08
N LYS A 205 9.28 -11.26 -15.31
CA LYS A 205 8.09 -10.55 -15.78
C LYS A 205 8.40 -9.59 -16.93
N ALA A 206 9.52 -8.86 -16.87
CA ALA A 206 9.94 -7.96 -17.93
C ALA A 206 10.25 -8.67 -19.26
N MET A 207 10.65 -9.95 -19.19
CA MET A 207 11.04 -10.75 -20.36
C MET A 207 9.91 -11.65 -20.89
N THR A 208 8.79 -11.72 -20.22
CA THR A 208 7.64 -12.55 -20.60
C THR A 208 6.54 -11.71 -21.24
N PRO A 209 5.85 -12.23 -22.31
CA PRO A 209 6.11 -13.45 -23.02
C PRO A 209 7.31 -13.33 -23.98
N ALA A 210 8.01 -14.43 -24.25
CA ALA A 210 9.20 -14.43 -25.09
C ALA A 210 8.90 -14.08 -26.57
N THR A 211 7.77 -14.53 -27.07
CA THR A 211 7.29 -14.26 -28.45
C THR A 211 5.93 -13.61 -28.41
N LEU A 212 5.59 -12.83 -29.45
CA LEU A 212 4.29 -12.20 -29.56
C LEU A 212 3.17 -13.26 -29.54
N PRO A 213 2.32 -13.28 -28.50
CA PRO A 213 1.20 -14.19 -28.45
C PRO A 213 0.12 -13.81 -29.45
N GLU A 214 -0.57 -14.80 -29.98
CA GLU A 214 -1.80 -14.58 -30.73
C GLU A 214 -2.95 -14.25 -29.80
N ALA A 215 -3.74 -13.23 -30.15
CA ALA A 215 -4.97 -12.93 -29.42
C ALA A 215 -5.96 -14.09 -29.54
N ARG A 216 -6.64 -14.38 -28.44
CA ARG A 216 -7.67 -15.43 -28.36
C ARG A 216 -8.94 -14.84 -27.78
N THR A 217 -10.07 -15.41 -28.16
CA THR A 217 -11.38 -15.03 -27.63
C THR A 217 -11.96 -16.16 -26.80
N TRP A 218 -12.38 -15.86 -25.60
CA TRP A 218 -13.13 -16.76 -24.72
C TRP A 218 -14.54 -16.19 -24.56
N THR A 219 -15.56 -17.04 -24.72
CA THR A 219 -16.96 -16.68 -24.57
C THR A 219 -17.61 -17.51 -23.48
N PHE A 220 -18.29 -16.83 -22.57
CA PHE A 220 -19.00 -17.44 -21.44
C PHE A 220 -20.46 -17.00 -21.51
N ARG A 221 -21.32 -17.96 -21.69
CA ARG A 221 -22.78 -17.82 -21.72
C ARG A 221 -23.41 -19.10 -21.23
N ASP A 222 -24.57 -19.00 -20.61
CA ASP A 222 -25.28 -20.12 -20.04
C ASP A 222 -24.46 -20.93 -19.00
N ARG A 223 -25.16 -21.67 -18.15
CA ARG A 223 -24.55 -22.56 -17.15
C ARG A 223 -23.50 -21.93 -16.23
N PHE A 224 -23.69 -20.63 -15.92
CA PHE A 224 -22.84 -19.99 -14.93
C PHE A 224 -22.96 -20.73 -13.59
N ARG A 225 -21.82 -21.01 -12.97
CA ARG A 225 -21.73 -21.41 -11.57
C ARG A 225 -21.16 -20.25 -10.80
N GLN A 226 -21.91 -19.78 -9.81
CA GLN A 226 -21.50 -18.57 -9.09
C GLN A 226 -20.57 -18.91 -7.92
N GLN A 227 -21.10 -19.58 -6.92
CA GLN A 227 -20.37 -19.85 -5.69
C GLN A 227 -20.95 -21.09 -5.02
N PRO A 228 -20.15 -21.89 -4.30
CA PRO A 228 -20.66 -23.07 -3.61
C PRO A 228 -21.80 -22.79 -2.66
N GLU A 229 -21.74 -21.65 -1.96
CA GLU A 229 -22.78 -21.20 -1.02
C GLU A 229 -24.07 -20.79 -1.74
N ILE A 230 -23.96 -20.04 -2.84
CA ILE A 230 -25.11 -19.67 -3.67
C ILE A 230 -25.64 -20.90 -4.41
N ASP A 231 -24.78 -21.77 -4.90
CA ASP A 231 -25.16 -23.04 -5.50
C ASP A 231 -25.95 -23.91 -4.49
N GLN A 232 -25.63 -23.85 -3.20
CA GLN A 232 -26.44 -24.51 -2.16
C GLN A 232 -27.78 -23.83 -1.93
N VAL A 233 -27.83 -22.50 -1.89
CA VAL A 233 -29.04 -21.71 -1.66
C VAL A 233 -29.95 -21.74 -2.87
N HIS A 234 -29.38 -21.64 -4.07
CA HIS A 234 -30.07 -21.77 -5.36
C HIS A 234 -30.03 -23.23 -5.89
N GLY A 235 -29.40 -24.09 -5.16
CA GLY A 235 -28.80 -25.37 -5.49
C GLY A 235 -29.70 -26.48 -5.95
N ARG A 236 -30.74 -26.12 -6.62
CA ARG A 236 -31.59 -27.10 -7.29
C ARG A 236 -31.70 -26.82 -8.77
N THR A 237 -30.95 -25.87 -9.28
CA THR A 237 -30.90 -25.55 -10.70
C THR A 237 -29.50 -25.79 -11.25
N ASN A 238 -29.39 -26.72 -12.18
CA ASN A 238 -28.16 -27.13 -12.85
C ASN A 238 -27.61 -26.05 -13.79
N GLY A 239 -27.12 -24.96 -13.24
CA GLY A 239 -26.54 -23.84 -13.96
C GLY A 239 -27.52 -22.67 -14.14
N PHE A 240 -26.97 -21.47 -14.06
CA PHE A 240 -27.70 -20.21 -14.20
C PHE A 240 -27.52 -19.68 -15.63
N SER A 241 -28.57 -19.06 -16.17
CA SER A 241 -28.50 -18.36 -17.45
C SER A 241 -27.71 -17.05 -17.37
N HIS A 242 -27.43 -16.56 -16.18
CA HIS A 242 -26.72 -15.30 -15.92
C HIS A 242 -26.03 -15.35 -14.56
N ILE A 243 -25.02 -14.48 -14.37
CA ILE A 243 -24.45 -14.18 -13.05
C ILE A 243 -25.37 -13.16 -12.40
N THR A 244 -25.73 -13.36 -11.13
CA THR A 244 -26.52 -12.41 -10.33
C THR A 244 -25.65 -11.81 -9.24
N LEU A 245 -25.57 -10.48 -9.18
CA LEU A 245 -24.97 -9.74 -8.07
C LEU A 245 -26.05 -9.02 -7.30
N TYR A 246 -26.02 -9.11 -5.98
CA TYR A 246 -27.05 -8.51 -5.12
C TYR A 246 -26.51 -7.95 -3.79
N ASP A 247 -25.28 -8.26 -3.40
CA ASP A 247 -24.59 -7.72 -2.22
C ASP A 247 -23.45 -6.81 -2.65
N VAL A 248 -23.07 -5.88 -1.78
CA VAL A 248 -21.85 -5.08 -1.95
C VAL A 248 -20.62 -5.83 -1.48
N VAL A 249 -19.46 -5.41 -1.98
CA VAL A 249 -18.17 -5.86 -1.46
C VAL A 249 -17.98 -5.31 -0.04
N GLY A 250 -17.47 -6.14 0.86
CA GLY A 250 -17.31 -5.78 2.27
C GLY A 250 -18.42 -6.29 3.18
N ALA A 251 -19.47 -6.85 2.61
CA ALA A 251 -20.55 -7.52 3.33
C ALA A 251 -20.02 -8.59 4.31
N ASP A 252 -20.68 -8.73 5.46
CA ASP A 252 -20.37 -9.78 6.46
C ASP A 252 -20.37 -11.19 5.87
N LYS A 253 -21.22 -11.38 4.87
CA LYS A 253 -21.36 -12.62 4.09
C LYS A 253 -21.43 -12.27 2.61
N PRO A 254 -20.30 -12.14 1.95
CA PRO A 254 -20.20 -11.61 0.58
C PRO A 254 -20.64 -12.61 -0.49
N GLU A 255 -21.61 -13.48 -0.21
CA GLU A 255 -22.02 -14.53 -1.13
C GLU A 255 -22.62 -14.01 -2.46
N GLY A 256 -23.15 -12.80 -2.47
CA GLY A 256 -23.67 -12.14 -3.67
C GLY A 256 -22.82 -10.98 -4.17
N ALA A 257 -21.66 -10.73 -3.55
CA ALA A 257 -20.82 -9.57 -3.83
C ALA A 257 -19.90 -9.77 -5.03
N TYR A 258 -19.51 -11.01 -5.32
CA TYR A 258 -18.60 -11.35 -6.41
C TYR A 258 -19.23 -12.28 -7.43
N GLY A 259 -19.07 -11.95 -8.69
CA GLY A 259 -19.43 -12.79 -9.84
C GLY A 259 -18.19 -13.34 -10.55
N PRO A 260 -17.59 -14.45 -10.08
CA PRO A 260 -16.44 -15.05 -10.74
C PRO A 260 -16.84 -15.81 -12.01
N ILE A 261 -15.95 -15.86 -12.98
CA ILE A 261 -16.05 -16.77 -14.13
C ILE A 261 -15.35 -18.07 -13.78
N LEU A 262 -16.04 -19.00 -13.10
CA LEU A 262 -15.43 -20.24 -12.60
C LEU A 262 -14.85 -21.14 -13.73
N ALA A 263 -15.41 -21.05 -14.94
CA ALA A 263 -14.87 -21.73 -16.11
C ALA A 263 -13.54 -21.12 -16.59
N PHE A 264 -13.19 -19.91 -16.10
CA PHE A 264 -11.98 -19.17 -16.42
C PHE A 264 -11.10 -18.92 -15.18
N LYS A 265 -11.18 -19.78 -14.19
CA LYS A 265 -10.47 -19.64 -12.92
C LYS A 265 -8.94 -19.58 -13.05
N GLU A 266 -8.39 -20.23 -14.08
CA GLU A 266 -6.94 -20.21 -14.36
C GLU A 266 -6.48 -18.86 -14.92
N GLY A 267 -7.42 -17.99 -15.30
CA GLY A 267 -7.15 -16.65 -15.78
C GLY A 267 -6.53 -16.59 -17.18
N VAL A 268 -6.05 -15.42 -17.52
CA VAL A 268 -5.41 -15.17 -18.81
C VAL A 268 -4.00 -15.80 -18.87
N PRO A 269 -3.55 -16.25 -20.06
CA PRO A 269 -2.27 -16.97 -20.18
C PRO A 269 -1.04 -16.05 -20.18
N TYR A 270 -1.21 -14.77 -20.52
CA TYR A 270 -0.12 -13.80 -20.66
C TYR A 270 -0.51 -12.45 -20.08
N ASP A 271 0.50 -11.71 -19.63
CA ASP A 271 0.34 -10.30 -19.27
C ASP A 271 -0.04 -9.49 -20.51
N GLY A 272 -1.01 -8.59 -20.40
CA GLY A 272 -1.40 -7.78 -21.54
C GLY A 272 -2.72 -7.03 -21.35
N ILE A 273 -3.09 -6.27 -22.38
CA ILE A 273 -4.40 -5.62 -22.45
C ILE A 273 -5.42 -6.64 -22.97
N TYR A 274 -6.55 -6.72 -22.29
CA TYR A 274 -7.68 -7.54 -22.68
C TYR A 274 -8.92 -6.69 -22.90
N GLU A 275 -9.65 -6.94 -23.95
CA GLU A 275 -10.96 -6.36 -24.20
C GLU A 275 -12.02 -7.26 -23.60
N LEU A 276 -12.79 -6.70 -22.68
CA LEU A 276 -13.94 -7.36 -22.05
C LEU A 276 -15.22 -6.80 -22.65
N ARG A 277 -16.02 -7.67 -23.22
CA ARG A 277 -17.38 -7.37 -23.66
C ARG A 277 -18.34 -8.08 -22.74
N ILE A 278 -19.24 -7.32 -22.11
CA ILE A 278 -20.11 -7.81 -21.05
C ILE A 278 -21.54 -7.43 -21.40
N LYS A 279 -22.40 -8.43 -21.53
CA LYS A 279 -23.84 -8.22 -21.72
C LYS A 279 -24.52 -8.25 -20.38
N ALA A 280 -24.93 -7.07 -19.89
CA ALA A 280 -25.45 -6.91 -18.55
C ALA A 280 -26.65 -5.95 -18.51
N GLU A 281 -27.42 -6.03 -17.43
CA GLU A 281 -28.56 -5.17 -17.13
C GLU A 281 -28.68 -4.88 -15.64
N ALA A 282 -29.29 -3.74 -15.32
CA ALA A 282 -29.74 -3.39 -13.97
C ALA A 282 -31.19 -3.90 -13.78
N VAL A 283 -31.38 -4.74 -12.79
CA VAL A 283 -32.71 -5.33 -12.50
C VAL A 283 -33.25 -4.72 -11.23
N ASN A 284 -34.52 -4.31 -11.25
CA ASN A 284 -35.24 -3.72 -10.12
C ASN A 284 -34.55 -2.48 -9.50
N ARG A 285 -33.84 -1.67 -10.28
CA ARG A 285 -33.27 -0.40 -9.81
C ARG A 285 -34.36 0.46 -9.15
N LEU A 286 -35.53 0.55 -9.82
CA LEU A 286 -36.74 1.15 -9.27
C LEU A 286 -37.54 0.07 -8.49
N HIS A 287 -37.17 -0.15 -7.25
CA HIS A 287 -37.79 -1.16 -6.39
C HIS A 287 -38.92 -0.57 -5.51
N PRO A 288 -39.87 -1.39 -5.01
CA PRO A 288 -41.00 -0.91 -4.22
C PRO A 288 -40.67 -0.68 -2.74
N TYR A 289 -39.47 -0.96 -2.31
CA TYR A 289 -39.04 -0.87 -0.92
C TYR A 289 -38.55 0.53 -0.55
N ASP A 290 -38.52 0.86 0.75
CA ASP A 290 -37.96 2.09 1.24
C ASP A 290 -36.43 2.15 0.94
N PRO A 291 -35.97 3.14 0.14
CA PRO A 291 -34.58 3.24 -0.26
C PRO A 291 -33.62 3.37 0.93
N LYS A 292 -34.02 4.11 1.98
CA LYS A 292 -33.22 4.23 3.20
C LYS A 292 -33.04 2.91 3.93
N PHE A 293 -34.06 2.04 3.87
CA PHE A 293 -34.00 0.72 4.47
C PHE A 293 -33.05 -0.23 3.72
N LEU A 294 -33.00 -0.11 2.39
CA LEU A 294 -32.10 -0.91 1.56
C LEU A 294 -30.71 -0.29 1.39
N GLY A 295 -30.53 0.97 1.76
CA GLY A 295 -29.30 1.71 1.53
C GLY A 295 -28.99 1.98 0.05
N THR A 296 -30.03 2.03 -0.80
CA THR A 296 -29.90 2.26 -2.25
C THR A 296 -30.55 3.57 -2.65
N ASP A 297 -30.07 4.19 -3.73
CA ASP A 297 -30.69 5.36 -4.34
C ASP A 297 -31.27 4.99 -5.72
N PRO A 298 -32.61 4.96 -5.87
CA PRO A 298 -33.24 4.64 -7.15
C PRO A 298 -32.94 5.64 -8.28
N ALA A 299 -32.44 6.84 -7.96
CA ALA A 299 -32.03 7.82 -8.96
C ALA A 299 -30.69 7.49 -9.59
N GLU A 300 -29.83 6.73 -8.89
CA GLU A 300 -28.54 6.31 -9.42
C GLU A 300 -28.65 5.08 -10.33
N PRO A 301 -27.82 4.98 -11.39
CA PRO A 301 -27.65 3.73 -12.13
C PRO A 301 -27.03 2.67 -11.20
N LEU A 302 -27.36 1.39 -11.40
CA LEU A 302 -26.62 0.33 -10.75
C LEU A 302 -25.24 0.21 -11.37
N ARG A 303 -24.19 0.13 -10.52
CA ARG A 303 -22.79 0.18 -10.94
C ARG A 303 -22.12 -1.18 -10.86
N LEU A 304 -21.65 -1.66 -12.01
CA LEU A 304 -20.89 -2.88 -12.15
C LEU A 304 -19.39 -2.55 -12.03
N GLY A 305 -18.74 -3.07 -11.00
CA GLY A 305 -17.29 -3.04 -10.88
C GLY A 305 -16.67 -4.29 -11.51
N ILE A 306 -15.52 -4.10 -12.13
CA ILE A 306 -14.67 -5.18 -12.65
C ILE A 306 -13.39 -5.16 -11.84
N VAL A 307 -13.12 -6.23 -11.10
CA VAL A 307 -11.92 -6.38 -10.26
C VAL A 307 -11.11 -7.60 -10.73
N ALA A 308 -9.80 -7.54 -10.52
CA ALA A 308 -8.95 -8.69 -10.79
C ALA A 308 -9.09 -9.77 -9.71
N GLY A 309 -8.88 -11.03 -10.08
CA GLY A 309 -8.79 -12.14 -9.14
C GLY A 309 -7.82 -13.21 -9.59
N ASN A 310 -7.15 -13.83 -8.62
CA ASN A 310 -6.23 -14.92 -8.85
C ASN A 310 -6.64 -16.13 -8.01
N TYR A 311 -6.92 -17.25 -8.66
CA TYR A 311 -7.35 -18.48 -7.98
C TYR A 311 -6.30 -19.01 -6.99
N LEU A 312 -5.01 -18.78 -7.25
CA LEU A 312 -3.93 -19.19 -6.35
C LEU A 312 -3.85 -18.32 -5.08
N ALA A 313 -4.36 -17.10 -5.14
CA ALA A 313 -4.42 -16.19 -3.98
C ALA A 313 -5.60 -16.48 -3.04
N GLY A 314 -6.54 -17.32 -3.50
CA GLY A 314 -7.71 -17.71 -2.70
C GLY A 314 -8.98 -17.89 -3.52
N PRO A 315 -10.10 -18.19 -2.85
CA PRO A 315 -11.39 -18.36 -3.53
C PRO A 315 -11.82 -17.09 -4.28
N LEU A 316 -12.21 -17.24 -5.56
CA LEU A 316 -12.61 -16.12 -6.40
C LEU A 316 -13.92 -15.42 -5.97
N HIS A 317 -14.68 -16.00 -5.08
CA HIS A 317 -15.91 -15.43 -4.53
C HIS A 317 -15.70 -14.73 -3.18
N LYS A 318 -14.44 -14.50 -2.78
CA LYS A 318 -14.06 -13.80 -1.54
C LYS A 318 -13.08 -12.68 -1.84
N PRO A 319 -12.97 -11.69 -0.94
CA PRO A 319 -11.93 -10.67 -1.03
C PRO A 319 -10.54 -11.31 -1.14
N GLN A 320 -9.66 -10.70 -1.94
CA GLN A 320 -8.29 -11.15 -2.14
C GLN A 320 -7.29 -10.03 -1.79
N PRO A 321 -6.06 -10.37 -1.39
CA PRO A 321 -5.05 -9.37 -1.00
C PRO A 321 -4.73 -8.34 -2.09
N ILE A 322 -4.75 -8.74 -3.35
CA ILE A 322 -4.56 -7.86 -4.52
C ILE A 322 -5.84 -7.93 -5.36
N GLU A 323 -6.62 -6.87 -5.27
CA GLU A 323 -7.95 -6.79 -5.89
C GLU A 323 -8.20 -5.40 -6.48
N PRO A 324 -7.38 -4.96 -7.45
CA PRO A 324 -7.57 -3.65 -8.04
C PRO A 324 -8.90 -3.56 -8.79
N LEU A 325 -9.58 -2.42 -8.64
CA LEU A 325 -10.71 -2.04 -9.49
C LEU A 325 -10.16 -1.68 -10.87
N LEU A 326 -10.52 -2.45 -11.88
CA LEU A 326 -10.03 -2.30 -13.25
C LEU A 326 -10.91 -1.37 -14.08
N ALA A 327 -12.22 -1.42 -13.82
CA ALA A 327 -13.23 -0.57 -14.46
C ALA A 327 -14.51 -0.54 -13.64
N GLU A 328 -15.30 0.51 -13.84
CA GLU A 328 -16.66 0.66 -13.31
C GLU A 328 -17.59 1.08 -14.43
N LEU A 329 -18.80 0.52 -14.47
CA LEU A 329 -19.78 0.72 -15.53
C LEU A 329 -21.16 1.05 -14.94
N ASP A 330 -21.75 2.13 -15.38
CA ASP A 330 -23.14 2.45 -15.13
C ASP A 330 -24.05 1.60 -16.03
N LEU A 331 -24.92 0.82 -15.42
CA LEU A 331 -25.79 -0.09 -16.14
C LEU A 331 -27.14 0.52 -16.46
N ALA A 332 -27.63 0.27 -17.69
CA ALA A 332 -28.99 0.53 -18.07
C ALA A 332 -29.94 -0.55 -17.50
N ASP A 333 -31.23 -0.20 -17.39
CA ASP A 333 -32.27 -1.15 -16.97
C ASP A 333 -32.55 -2.22 -18.06
N GLU A 334 -32.12 -1.98 -19.30
CA GLU A 334 -32.21 -2.93 -20.39
C GLU A 334 -30.87 -3.62 -20.66
N SER A 335 -30.94 -4.90 -21.02
CA SER A 335 -29.73 -5.69 -21.32
C SER A 335 -29.03 -5.17 -22.58
N LYS A 336 -27.79 -4.73 -22.42
CA LYS A 336 -26.92 -4.28 -23.52
C LYS A 336 -25.48 -4.71 -23.35
N TRP A 337 -24.70 -4.57 -24.40
CA TRP A 337 -23.28 -4.82 -24.38
C TRP A 337 -22.49 -3.60 -23.88
N TYR A 338 -21.57 -3.84 -22.99
CA TYR A 338 -20.57 -2.90 -22.51
C TYR A 338 -19.18 -3.41 -22.90
N THR A 339 -18.29 -2.52 -23.32
CA THR A 339 -16.94 -2.88 -23.72
C THR A 339 -15.94 -2.04 -22.94
N VAL A 340 -14.96 -2.70 -22.34
CA VAL A 340 -13.85 -2.06 -21.64
C VAL A 340 -12.55 -2.75 -21.97
N ARG A 341 -11.43 -2.01 -21.94
CA ARG A 341 -10.09 -2.55 -22.04
C ARG A 341 -9.40 -2.45 -20.70
N VAL A 342 -8.89 -3.57 -20.23
CA VAL A 342 -8.23 -3.68 -18.94
C VAL A 342 -6.89 -4.40 -19.08
N TRP A 343 -5.95 -4.06 -18.22
CA TRP A 343 -4.73 -4.85 -18.07
C TRP A 343 -5.02 -6.05 -17.17
N LEU A 344 -4.54 -7.24 -17.58
CA LEU A 344 -4.53 -8.44 -16.74
C LEU A 344 -3.14 -9.08 -16.79
N ASP A 345 -2.64 -9.45 -15.62
CA ASP A 345 -1.45 -10.30 -15.50
C ASP A 345 -1.81 -11.77 -15.71
N ALA A 346 -0.87 -12.56 -16.20
CA ALA A 346 -1.03 -14.01 -16.37
C ALA A 346 -1.53 -14.66 -15.06
N GLY A 347 -2.52 -15.56 -15.18
CA GLY A 347 -3.17 -16.20 -14.04
C GLY A 347 -4.26 -15.38 -13.37
N TYR A 348 -4.50 -14.13 -13.79
CA TYR A 348 -5.61 -13.34 -13.30
C TYR A 348 -6.85 -13.45 -14.20
N THR A 349 -8.01 -13.43 -13.58
CA THR A 349 -9.32 -13.46 -14.22
C THR A 349 -10.14 -12.24 -13.80
N PRO A 350 -10.97 -11.65 -14.68
CA PRO A 350 -11.90 -10.64 -14.23
C PRO A 350 -12.97 -11.26 -13.33
N ARG A 351 -13.34 -10.52 -12.28
CA ARG A 351 -14.47 -10.79 -11.41
C ARG A 351 -15.36 -9.57 -11.38
N PHE A 352 -16.63 -9.77 -11.21
CA PHE A 352 -17.64 -8.72 -11.23
C PHE A 352 -18.14 -8.42 -9.82
N THR A 353 -18.37 -7.14 -9.52
CA THR A 353 -18.83 -6.68 -8.21
C THR A 353 -19.97 -5.68 -8.37
N PHE A 354 -20.86 -5.61 -7.38
CA PHE A 354 -21.91 -4.62 -7.33
C PHE A 354 -21.47 -3.45 -6.44
N ARG A 355 -21.12 -2.31 -7.05
CA ARG A 355 -20.49 -1.19 -6.35
C ARG A 355 -21.42 -0.40 -5.44
N ASN A 356 -22.67 -0.23 -5.82
CA ASN A 356 -23.72 0.48 -5.06
C ASN A 356 -24.94 -0.41 -4.80
N GLY A 357 -24.71 -1.67 -4.47
CA GLY A 357 -25.74 -2.65 -4.15
C GLY A 357 -26.36 -2.46 -2.78
N LEU A 358 -27.01 -3.51 -2.29
CA LEU A 358 -27.68 -3.49 -1.00
C LEU A 358 -26.69 -3.31 0.15
N MET A 359 -27.04 -2.45 1.10
CA MET A 359 -26.31 -2.35 2.35
C MET A 359 -26.28 -3.70 3.09
N ASP A 360 -25.12 -4.05 3.61
CA ASP A 360 -24.95 -5.25 4.42
C ASP A 360 -25.47 -5.05 5.83
N VAL A 361 -26.76 -5.21 6.00
CA VAL A 361 -27.34 -5.33 7.32
C VAL A 361 -27.47 -6.82 7.63
N ARG A 362 -26.76 -7.29 8.64
CA ARG A 362 -26.74 -8.72 9.06
C ARG A 362 -28.13 -9.37 9.12
N SER A 363 -29.15 -8.59 9.38
CA SER A 363 -30.54 -9.03 9.47
C SER A 363 -31.43 -8.53 8.31
N LEU A 364 -30.88 -7.89 7.28
CA LEU A 364 -31.64 -7.27 6.19
C LEU A 364 -32.68 -8.23 5.60
N TRP A 365 -32.26 -9.43 5.25
CA TRP A 365 -33.13 -10.44 4.65
C TRP A 365 -34.32 -10.81 5.53
N SER A 366 -34.09 -10.99 6.82
CA SER A 366 -35.15 -11.31 7.80
C SER A 366 -36.06 -10.10 8.05
N GLN A 367 -35.49 -8.90 8.11
CA GLN A 367 -36.24 -7.66 8.30
C GLN A 367 -37.09 -7.35 7.05
N LEU A 368 -36.53 -7.52 5.85
CA LEU A 368 -37.23 -7.34 4.60
C LEU A 368 -38.47 -8.22 4.52
N LEU A 369 -38.26 -9.53 4.76
CA LEU A 369 -39.33 -10.51 4.69
C LEU A 369 -40.41 -10.30 5.78
N LYS A 370 -40.04 -9.66 6.90
CA LYS A 370 -41.00 -9.31 7.96
C LYS A 370 -41.75 -8.01 7.65
N LYS A 371 -41.01 -7.00 7.15
CA LYS A 371 -41.56 -5.66 6.88
C LYS A 371 -42.52 -5.67 5.66
N TYR A 372 -42.24 -6.52 4.69
CA TYR A 372 -42.97 -6.60 3.40
C TYR A 372 -43.53 -8.03 3.16
N ASP A 373 -44.04 -8.66 4.21
CA ASP A 373 -44.52 -10.04 4.18
C ASP A 373 -45.60 -10.30 3.10
N ASP A 374 -46.45 -9.31 2.82
CA ASP A 374 -47.47 -9.32 1.81
C ASP A 374 -46.94 -9.43 0.37
N GLN A 375 -45.67 -9.13 0.15
CA GLN A 375 -45.02 -9.18 -1.18
C GLN A 375 -44.29 -10.49 -1.45
N PHE A 376 -44.29 -11.39 -0.49
CA PHE A 376 -43.59 -12.68 -0.59
C PHE A 376 -44.57 -13.86 -0.50
N PRO A 377 -44.26 -15.00 -1.14
CA PRO A 377 -45.08 -16.20 -1.01
C PRO A 377 -45.07 -16.69 0.45
N PRO A 378 -46.16 -17.35 0.88
CA PRO A 378 -46.22 -17.94 2.23
C PRO A 378 -45.05 -18.85 2.52
N ARG A 379 -44.39 -18.66 3.66
CA ARG A 379 -43.19 -19.37 4.06
C ARG A 379 -43.44 -20.39 5.17
N LYS A 380 -42.76 -21.54 5.11
CA LYS A 380 -42.48 -22.33 6.33
C LYS A 380 -41.32 -21.66 7.06
N ASP A 381 -41.38 -21.63 8.39
CA ASP A 381 -40.25 -21.12 9.21
C ASP A 381 -38.97 -21.89 8.84
N SER A 382 -38.11 -21.24 8.11
CA SER A 382 -36.90 -21.77 7.53
C SER A 382 -35.75 -20.84 7.84
N GLY A 383 -34.57 -21.39 8.02
CA GLY A 383 -33.37 -20.64 8.41
C GLY A 383 -33.00 -19.51 7.45
N ILE A 384 -32.00 -18.74 7.82
CA ILE A 384 -31.50 -17.54 7.12
C ILE A 384 -31.21 -17.78 5.61
N VAL A 385 -30.76 -19.00 5.27
CA VAL A 385 -30.46 -19.41 3.88
C VAL A 385 -31.71 -19.39 3.00
N GLU A 386 -32.81 -19.93 3.50
CA GLU A 386 -34.08 -19.95 2.75
C GLU A 386 -34.76 -18.57 2.72
N ALA A 387 -34.58 -17.79 3.78
CA ALA A 387 -35.01 -16.39 3.80
C ALA A 387 -34.31 -15.60 2.69
N ARG A 388 -33.02 -15.74 2.55
CA ARG A 388 -32.22 -15.10 1.49
C ARG A 388 -32.64 -15.57 0.10
N PHE A 389 -32.78 -16.88 -0.09
CA PHE A 389 -33.27 -17.44 -1.34
C PHE A 389 -34.64 -16.87 -1.76
N ASN A 390 -35.59 -16.80 -0.82
CA ASN A 390 -36.92 -16.26 -1.08
C ASN A 390 -36.88 -14.77 -1.42
N ALA A 391 -36.05 -14.00 -0.68
CA ALA A 391 -35.88 -12.57 -0.95
C ALA A 391 -35.28 -12.33 -2.34
N ILE A 392 -34.26 -13.06 -2.74
CA ILE A 392 -33.61 -12.92 -4.05
C ILE A 392 -34.53 -13.38 -5.17
N LYS A 393 -35.22 -14.51 -5.01
CA LYS A 393 -36.03 -15.10 -6.05
C LYS A 393 -37.34 -14.40 -6.28
N TYR A 394 -38.01 -13.97 -5.22
CA TYR A 394 -39.36 -13.43 -5.26
C TYR A 394 -39.45 -11.94 -4.96
N GLY A 395 -38.40 -11.39 -4.30
CA GLY A 395 -38.29 -9.97 -4.04
C GLY A 395 -37.92 -9.18 -5.29
N LYS A 396 -38.38 -7.94 -5.34
CA LYS A 396 -37.98 -6.98 -6.38
C LYS A 396 -36.80 -6.16 -5.87
N LEU A 397 -35.71 -6.86 -5.50
CA LEU A 397 -34.52 -6.22 -5.00
C LEU A 397 -33.59 -5.79 -6.15
N PRO A 398 -32.85 -4.69 -6.01
CA PRO A 398 -31.83 -4.29 -6.95
C PRO A 398 -30.83 -5.41 -7.17
N GLN A 399 -30.55 -5.76 -8.41
CA GLN A 399 -29.61 -6.80 -8.80
C GLN A 399 -28.94 -6.40 -10.11
N ILE A 400 -27.74 -6.92 -10.31
CA ILE A 400 -27.07 -6.88 -11.62
C ILE A 400 -27.13 -8.29 -12.21
N HIS A 401 -27.60 -8.40 -13.45
CA HIS A 401 -27.56 -9.65 -14.20
C HIS A 401 -26.52 -9.53 -15.33
N ILE A 402 -25.61 -10.51 -15.42
CA ILE A 402 -24.62 -10.62 -16.50
C ILE A 402 -24.92 -11.88 -17.29
N HIS A 403 -25.31 -11.72 -18.55
CA HIS A 403 -25.80 -12.80 -19.40
C HIS A 403 -24.73 -13.43 -20.28
N GLU A 404 -23.76 -12.62 -20.71
CA GLU A 404 -22.70 -13.09 -21.61
C GLU A 404 -21.45 -12.26 -21.38
N ILE A 405 -20.30 -12.93 -21.45
CA ILE A 405 -18.98 -12.33 -21.28
C ILE A 405 -18.08 -12.83 -22.39
N GLU A 406 -17.47 -11.93 -23.11
CA GLU A 406 -16.39 -12.22 -24.04
C GLU A 406 -15.12 -11.57 -23.53
N ILE A 407 -14.02 -12.31 -23.59
CA ILE A 407 -12.68 -11.84 -23.22
C ILE A 407 -11.80 -12.07 -24.45
N GLU A 408 -11.19 -11.02 -24.97
CA GLU A 408 -10.31 -11.09 -26.13
C GLU A 408 -8.95 -10.47 -25.82
N GLY A 409 -7.88 -11.15 -26.20
CA GLY A 409 -6.49 -10.70 -26.02
C GLY A 409 -5.48 -11.85 -25.92
N PRO A 410 -4.24 -11.56 -25.56
CA PRO A 410 -3.71 -10.24 -25.16
C PRO A 410 -3.50 -9.31 -26.37
N PHE A 411 -3.66 -8.01 -26.14
CA PHE A 411 -3.29 -6.96 -27.08
C PHE A 411 -2.06 -6.24 -26.56
N TYR A 412 -1.20 -5.83 -27.46
CA TYR A 412 0.00 -5.03 -27.17
C TYR A 412 0.01 -3.80 -28.08
N GLU A 413 0.27 -2.64 -27.50
CA GLU A 413 0.38 -1.39 -28.26
C GLU A 413 1.60 -1.38 -29.18
N ALA A 414 2.68 -2.03 -28.72
CA ALA A 414 3.91 -2.21 -29.47
C ALA A 414 4.59 -3.53 -29.10
N TRP A 415 5.31 -4.11 -30.06
CA TRP A 415 6.16 -5.28 -29.85
C TRP A 415 7.56 -5.06 -30.40
N PRO A 416 8.64 -5.34 -29.69
CA PRO A 416 8.68 -5.81 -28.27
C PRO A 416 8.00 -4.84 -27.32
N THR A 417 7.55 -5.35 -26.16
CA THR A 417 6.94 -4.51 -25.11
C THR A 417 7.95 -3.49 -24.56
N ASP A 418 7.46 -2.46 -23.87
CA ASP A 418 8.33 -1.48 -23.23
C ASP A 418 9.27 -2.11 -22.20
N SER A 419 8.79 -3.14 -21.50
CA SER A 419 9.61 -3.89 -20.54
C SER A 419 10.73 -4.66 -21.22
N GLN A 420 10.45 -5.31 -22.34
CA GLN A 420 11.45 -6.02 -23.14
C GLN A 420 12.48 -5.05 -23.73
N ARG A 421 12.04 -3.88 -24.22
CA ARG A 421 12.95 -2.84 -24.68
C ARG A 421 13.80 -2.25 -23.56
N ALA A 422 13.28 -2.17 -22.35
CA ALA A 422 14.06 -1.71 -21.19
C ALA A 422 15.21 -2.68 -20.85
N VAL A 423 15.08 -3.96 -21.20
CA VAL A 423 16.08 -5.03 -20.96
C VAL A 423 17.10 -5.14 -22.09
N LEU A 424 16.66 -5.32 -23.32
CA LEU A 424 17.51 -5.62 -24.50
C LEU A 424 17.37 -4.60 -25.64
N GLY A 425 16.73 -3.45 -25.40
CA GLY A 425 16.55 -2.46 -26.44
C GLY A 425 15.83 -3.04 -27.67
N ASN A 426 16.33 -2.68 -28.85
CA ASN A 426 15.80 -3.17 -30.14
C ASN A 426 16.28 -4.57 -30.49
N ASP A 427 17.28 -5.10 -29.80
CA ASP A 427 17.88 -6.41 -30.09
C ASP A 427 17.00 -7.59 -29.64
N TRP A 428 15.93 -7.32 -28.88
CA TRP A 428 15.01 -8.35 -28.38
C TRP A 428 14.55 -9.32 -29.46
N GLY A 429 14.06 -8.79 -30.57
CA GLY A 429 13.52 -9.61 -31.66
C GLY A 429 14.57 -10.52 -32.33
N ASP A 430 15.79 -10.04 -32.47
CA ASP A 430 16.89 -10.78 -33.08
C ASP A 430 17.45 -11.86 -32.14
N VAL A 431 17.57 -11.53 -30.86
CA VAL A 431 17.96 -12.47 -29.81
C VAL A 431 16.95 -13.63 -29.70
N GLN A 432 15.66 -13.33 -29.75
CA GLN A 432 14.61 -14.35 -29.69
C GLN A 432 14.60 -15.27 -30.91
N LYS A 433 14.90 -14.76 -32.09
CA LYS A 433 14.94 -15.56 -33.34
C LYS A 433 16.19 -16.41 -33.46
N SER A 434 17.35 -15.84 -33.12
CA SER A 434 18.64 -16.48 -33.32
C SER A 434 19.13 -17.31 -32.12
N GLY A 435 18.64 -17.00 -30.91
CA GLY A 435 19.22 -17.51 -29.67
C GLY A 435 20.65 -17.02 -29.40
N VAL A 436 21.16 -16.11 -30.23
CA VAL A 436 22.54 -15.61 -30.15
C VAL A 436 22.55 -14.26 -29.47
N LEU A 437 23.34 -14.16 -28.40
CA LEU A 437 23.63 -12.94 -27.68
C LEU A 437 25.12 -12.91 -27.39
N SER A 438 25.87 -12.06 -28.11
CA SER A 438 27.32 -11.97 -27.94
C SER A 438 27.71 -11.32 -26.62
N GLU A 439 28.90 -11.63 -26.09
CA GLU A 439 29.42 -11.01 -24.87
C GLU A 439 29.51 -9.48 -25.00
N GLN A 440 29.81 -8.96 -26.20
CA GLN A 440 29.86 -7.51 -26.43
C GLN A 440 28.47 -6.89 -26.28
N VAL A 441 27.44 -7.46 -26.89
CA VAL A 441 26.06 -6.99 -26.80
C VAL A 441 25.56 -7.07 -25.35
N MET A 442 25.85 -8.19 -24.65
CA MET A 442 25.53 -8.32 -23.23
C MET A 442 26.17 -7.19 -22.40
N ARG A 443 27.44 -6.90 -22.63
CA ARG A 443 28.18 -5.84 -21.93
C ARG A 443 27.56 -4.48 -22.18
N GLU A 444 27.24 -4.14 -23.42
CA GLU A 444 26.64 -2.85 -23.80
C GLU A 444 25.28 -2.65 -23.11
N HIS A 445 24.41 -3.64 -23.17
CA HIS A 445 23.09 -3.60 -22.51
C HIS A 445 23.22 -3.56 -20.97
N LEU A 446 24.09 -4.39 -20.38
CA LEU A 446 24.33 -4.40 -18.94
C LEU A 446 24.94 -3.08 -18.44
N THR A 447 25.81 -2.43 -19.24
CA THR A 447 26.34 -1.10 -18.92
C THR A 447 25.23 -0.06 -18.89
N THR A 448 24.35 -0.06 -19.90
CA THR A 448 23.21 0.85 -19.97
C THR A 448 22.22 0.60 -18.83
N PHE A 449 21.88 -0.66 -18.59
CA PHE A 449 20.97 -1.05 -17.52
C PHE A 449 21.54 -0.71 -16.14
N ALA A 450 22.80 -1.06 -15.85
CA ALA A 450 23.47 -0.72 -14.61
C ALA A 450 23.57 0.79 -14.39
N SER A 451 23.87 1.58 -15.43
CA SER A 451 23.91 3.04 -15.32
C SER A 451 22.56 3.64 -14.93
N ARG A 452 21.47 3.09 -15.46
CA ARG A 452 20.11 3.49 -15.06
C ARG A 452 19.80 3.05 -13.64
N ALA A 453 20.09 1.79 -13.32
CA ALA A 453 19.82 1.20 -12.01
C ALA A 453 20.62 1.88 -10.88
N TYR A 454 21.88 2.23 -11.14
CA TYR A 454 22.75 2.92 -10.17
C TYR A 454 22.56 4.44 -10.16
N ARG A 455 21.66 4.96 -11.04
CA ARG A 455 21.31 6.40 -11.12
C ARG A 455 22.49 7.31 -11.48
N ARG A 456 23.58 6.72 -11.96
CA ARG A 456 24.82 7.36 -12.45
C ARG A 456 25.50 6.46 -13.50
N PRO A 457 26.45 6.97 -14.29
CA PRO A 457 27.22 6.09 -15.14
C PRO A 457 27.88 4.96 -14.35
N ALA A 458 27.71 3.73 -14.82
CA ALA A 458 28.36 2.57 -14.22
C ALA A 458 29.86 2.59 -14.56
N ALA A 459 30.70 2.40 -13.56
CA ALA A 459 32.14 2.33 -13.78
C ALA A 459 32.53 1.01 -14.45
N SER A 460 33.61 1.00 -15.24
CA SER A 460 34.06 -0.20 -15.98
C SER A 460 34.24 -1.40 -15.07
N HIS A 461 34.85 -1.23 -13.89
CA HIS A 461 35.08 -2.29 -12.93
C HIS A 461 33.78 -2.88 -12.35
N GLU A 462 32.70 -2.10 -12.26
CA GLU A 462 31.39 -2.57 -11.82
C GLU A 462 30.75 -3.46 -12.89
N VAL A 463 30.84 -3.04 -14.15
CA VAL A 463 30.37 -3.84 -15.31
C VAL A 463 31.21 -5.12 -15.43
N ASP A 464 32.53 -5.05 -15.23
CA ASP A 464 33.39 -6.23 -15.24
C ASP A 464 33.00 -7.28 -14.21
N ARG A 465 32.62 -6.88 -13.00
CA ARG A 465 32.08 -7.79 -11.98
C ARG A 465 30.80 -8.48 -12.42
N ILE A 466 29.87 -7.72 -13.04
CA ILE A 466 28.63 -8.28 -13.56
C ILE A 466 28.96 -9.30 -14.68
N MET A 467 29.88 -8.94 -15.61
CA MET A 467 30.29 -9.82 -16.70
C MET A 467 31.02 -11.08 -16.20
N GLN A 468 31.72 -11.02 -15.05
CA GLN A 468 32.29 -12.23 -14.43
C GLN A 468 31.19 -13.22 -14.03
N VAL A 469 30.07 -12.76 -13.48
CA VAL A 469 28.91 -13.63 -13.19
C VAL A 469 28.36 -14.22 -14.48
N VAL A 470 28.10 -13.39 -15.50
CA VAL A 470 27.62 -13.84 -16.82
C VAL A 470 28.54 -14.92 -17.39
N LYS A 471 29.86 -14.69 -17.41
CA LYS A 471 30.83 -15.66 -17.89
C LYS A 471 30.82 -16.96 -17.10
N SER A 472 30.78 -16.90 -15.76
CA SER A 472 30.65 -18.08 -14.90
C SER A 472 29.43 -18.91 -15.25
N ARG A 473 28.31 -18.27 -15.62
CA ARG A 473 27.08 -18.96 -16.04
C ARG A 473 27.21 -19.61 -17.42
N LEU A 474 27.83 -18.93 -18.36
CA LEU A 474 28.15 -19.49 -19.67
C LEU A 474 29.10 -20.70 -19.55
N ASP A 475 30.15 -20.59 -18.73
CA ASP A 475 31.09 -21.68 -18.47
C ASP A 475 30.39 -22.90 -17.79
N ALA A 476 29.33 -22.64 -16.99
CA ALA A 476 28.48 -23.67 -16.41
C ALA A 476 27.43 -24.25 -17.38
N GLY A 477 27.47 -23.89 -18.68
CA GLY A 477 26.61 -24.44 -19.73
C GLY A 477 25.20 -23.81 -19.80
N ARG A 478 25.00 -22.63 -19.18
CA ARG A 478 23.74 -21.88 -19.35
C ARG A 478 23.68 -21.23 -20.72
N THR A 479 22.47 -21.05 -21.24
CA THR A 479 22.27 -20.33 -22.50
C THR A 479 22.70 -18.86 -22.36
N PRO A 480 23.06 -18.19 -23.45
CA PRO A 480 23.41 -16.77 -23.42
C PRO A 480 22.36 -15.88 -22.79
N LEU A 481 21.08 -16.17 -23.04
CA LEU A 481 19.96 -15.39 -22.48
C LEU A 481 19.81 -15.63 -20.98
N GLU A 482 19.94 -16.87 -20.50
CA GLU A 482 19.92 -17.16 -19.05
C GLU A 482 21.10 -16.50 -18.33
N ALA A 483 22.31 -16.57 -18.89
CA ALA A 483 23.49 -15.93 -18.32
C ALA A 483 23.33 -14.41 -18.26
N TYR A 484 22.78 -13.79 -19.31
CA TYR A 484 22.45 -12.37 -19.35
C TYR A 484 21.41 -11.99 -18.28
N THR A 485 20.36 -12.82 -18.15
CA THR A 485 19.32 -12.66 -17.12
C THR A 485 19.93 -12.64 -15.71
N ASP A 486 20.89 -13.53 -15.42
CA ASP A 486 21.61 -13.54 -14.15
C ASP A 486 22.48 -12.30 -13.95
N GLY A 487 22.99 -11.71 -15.06
CA GLY A 487 23.66 -10.40 -15.06
C GLY A 487 22.72 -9.26 -14.62
N LEU A 488 21.49 -9.21 -15.14
CA LEU A 488 20.48 -8.22 -14.73
C LEU A 488 20.11 -8.37 -13.23
N LYS A 489 19.91 -9.61 -12.77
CA LYS A 489 19.64 -9.89 -11.36
C LYS A 489 20.80 -9.44 -10.46
N THR A 490 22.05 -9.63 -10.92
CA THR A 490 23.24 -9.16 -10.22
C THR A 490 23.21 -7.65 -10.03
N VAL A 491 22.81 -6.89 -11.06
CA VAL A 491 22.63 -5.42 -10.96
C VAL A 491 21.60 -5.09 -9.89
N LEU A 492 20.42 -5.73 -9.91
CA LEU A 492 19.32 -5.46 -8.98
C LEU A 492 19.59 -5.88 -7.52
N CYS A 493 20.57 -6.75 -7.31
CA CYS A 493 21.02 -7.15 -5.96
C CYS A 493 22.31 -6.42 -5.51
N SER A 494 22.84 -5.54 -6.36
CA SER A 494 24.03 -4.76 -6.03
C SER A 494 23.74 -3.70 -4.96
N PRO A 495 24.68 -3.43 -4.03
CA PRO A 495 24.59 -2.29 -3.13
C PRO A 495 24.36 -0.96 -3.88
N ASN A 496 24.96 -0.78 -5.07
CA ASN A 496 24.79 0.42 -5.87
C ASN A 496 23.34 0.64 -6.35
N PHE A 497 22.54 -0.44 -6.46
CA PHE A 497 21.13 -0.34 -6.73
C PHE A 497 20.30 -0.18 -5.46
N LEU A 498 20.59 -1.01 -4.44
CA LEU A 498 19.77 -1.09 -3.22
C LEU A 498 19.94 0.13 -2.31
N PHE A 499 21.07 0.82 -2.36
CA PHE A 499 21.35 1.98 -1.53
C PHE A 499 21.43 3.26 -2.35
N LEU A 500 21.03 4.35 -1.73
CA LEU A 500 21.23 5.69 -2.29
C LEU A 500 22.64 6.17 -1.98
N GLU A 501 23.26 6.85 -2.95
CA GLU A 501 24.58 7.47 -2.77
C GLU A 501 24.51 8.49 -1.62
N GLY A 502 25.41 8.34 -0.68
CA GLY A 502 25.54 9.23 0.46
C GLY A 502 26.11 10.60 0.07
N ARG A 503 26.28 11.47 1.06
CA ARG A 503 27.09 12.68 0.91
C ARG A 503 28.55 12.26 0.71
N GLY A 504 29.30 13.04 -0.08
CA GLY A 504 30.75 13.03 -0.01
C GLY A 504 31.27 13.43 1.39
N SER A 505 32.55 13.73 1.49
CA SER A 505 33.14 14.20 2.76
C SER A 505 32.37 15.38 3.34
N VAL A 506 32.39 15.52 4.65
CA VAL A 506 31.72 16.64 5.36
C VAL A 506 32.16 17.97 4.74
N GLY A 507 31.18 18.78 4.35
CA GLY A 507 31.42 20.10 3.73
C GLY A 507 31.53 20.08 2.20
N GLU A 508 31.58 18.93 1.53
CA GLU A 508 31.52 18.86 0.08
C GLU A 508 30.08 18.92 -0.45
N PRO A 509 29.83 19.64 -1.57
CA PRO A 509 28.52 19.62 -2.19
C PRO A 509 28.18 18.23 -2.71
N LEU A 510 26.88 17.92 -2.79
CA LEU A 510 26.40 16.67 -3.40
C LEU A 510 26.90 16.60 -4.85
N SER A 511 27.23 15.38 -5.31
CA SER A 511 27.40 15.16 -6.74
C SER A 511 26.09 15.45 -7.49
N GLN A 512 26.18 15.84 -8.76
CA GLN A 512 25.00 16.10 -9.59
C GLN A 512 24.06 14.90 -9.64
N TYR A 513 24.60 13.68 -9.72
CA TYR A 513 23.80 12.45 -9.71
C TYR A 513 23.18 12.13 -8.34
N ALA A 514 23.90 12.44 -7.25
CA ALA A 514 23.33 12.32 -5.91
C ALA A 514 22.18 13.32 -5.69
N LEU A 515 22.32 14.55 -6.20
CA LEU A 515 21.25 15.57 -6.18
C LEU A 515 20.04 15.11 -7.00
N ALA A 516 20.25 14.62 -8.23
CA ALA A 516 19.19 14.08 -9.08
C ALA A 516 18.45 12.93 -8.38
N SER A 517 19.17 12.02 -7.74
CA SER A 517 18.60 10.91 -6.98
C SER A 517 17.79 11.40 -5.79
N ARG A 518 18.35 12.30 -4.96
CA ARG A 518 17.63 12.85 -3.81
C ARG A 518 16.33 13.54 -4.22
N LEU A 519 16.38 14.36 -5.28
CA LEU A 519 15.22 15.08 -5.79
C LEU A 519 14.13 14.10 -6.26
N SER A 520 14.52 13.07 -7.04
CA SER A 520 13.56 12.11 -7.59
C SER A 520 12.96 11.20 -6.52
N TYR A 521 13.74 10.71 -5.57
CA TYR A 521 13.19 9.90 -4.46
C TYR A 521 12.35 10.74 -3.50
N PHE A 522 12.64 12.03 -3.35
CA PHE A 522 11.80 12.92 -2.57
C PHE A 522 10.43 13.16 -3.21
N LEU A 523 10.40 13.50 -4.52
CA LEU A 523 9.16 13.90 -5.20
C LEU A 523 8.41 12.73 -5.86
N TRP A 524 9.10 11.66 -6.23
CA TRP A 524 8.50 10.53 -6.96
C TRP A 524 8.62 9.19 -6.24
N SER A 525 9.37 9.14 -5.13
CA SER A 525 9.76 7.88 -4.47
C SER A 525 10.30 6.85 -5.49
N SER A 526 11.04 7.32 -6.49
CA SER A 526 11.57 6.53 -7.60
C SER A 526 12.86 7.12 -8.15
N MET A 527 13.48 6.39 -9.09
CA MET A 527 14.72 6.79 -9.75
C MET A 527 14.55 8.05 -10.63
N PRO A 528 15.64 8.84 -10.85
CA PRO A 528 15.62 9.96 -11.75
C PRO A 528 15.35 9.52 -13.21
N ASP A 529 14.57 10.31 -13.93
CA ASP A 529 14.30 10.14 -15.35
C ASP A 529 15.48 10.53 -16.23
N ASP A 530 15.31 10.39 -17.54
CA ASP A 530 16.36 10.71 -18.53
C ASP A 530 16.72 12.20 -18.55
N GLU A 531 15.75 13.08 -18.27
CA GLU A 531 15.96 14.52 -18.21
C GLU A 531 16.84 14.92 -17.03
N LEU A 532 16.49 14.47 -15.81
CA LEU A 532 17.30 14.71 -14.61
C LEU A 532 18.73 14.15 -14.77
N ARG A 533 18.86 12.93 -15.30
CA ARG A 533 20.16 12.32 -15.54
C ARG A 533 20.96 13.09 -16.60
N GLY A 534 20.29 13.58 -17.64
CA GLY A 534 20.90 14.40 -18.65
C GLY A 534 21.39 15.76 -18.14
N LEU A 535 20.65 16.39 -17.23
CA LEU A 535 21.07 17.62 -16.55
C LEU A 535 22.26 17.37 -15.61
N ALA A 536 22.21 16.28 -14.84
CA ALA A 536 23.31 15.85 -13.98
C ALA A 536 24.60 15.58 -14.78
N ALA A 537 24.49 14.92 -15.94
CA ALA A 537 25.63 14.64 -16.83
C ALA A 537 26.28 15.90 -17.41
N ARG A 538 25.55 17.01 -17.48
CA ARG A 538 26.04 18.30 -17.96
C ARG A 538 26.38 19.28 -16.84
N ASP A 539 26.40 18.82 -15.58
CA ASP A 539 26.65 19.63 -14.37
C ASP A 539 25.74 20.87 -14.26
N LYS A 540 24.43 20.70 -14.66
CA LYS A 540 23.46 21.79 -14.71
C LYS A 540 22.45 21.80 -13.56
N LEU A 541 22.31 20.70 -12.85
CA LEU A 541 21.22 20.53 -11.89
C LEU A 541 21.37 21.42 -10.63
N GLN A 542 22.57 21.85 -10.31
CA GLN A 542 22.84 22.77 -9.19
C GLN A 542 22.56 24.24 -9.52
N GLU A 543 22.31 24.59 -10.79
CA GLU A 543 21.91 25.94 -11.14
C GLU A 543 20.51 26.24 -10.59
N PRO A 544 20.31 27.32 -9.80
CA PRO A 544 19.06 27.55 -9.05
C PRO A 544 17.81 27.57 -9.93
N GLU A 545 17.89 28.17 -11.12
CA GLU A 545 16.77 28.26 -12.04
C GLU A 545 16.45 26.90 -12.67
N VAL A 546 17.48 26.10 -12.98
CA VAL A 546 17.31 24.75 -13.52
C VAL A 546 16.70 23.86 -12.44
N LEU A 547 17.20 23.91 -11.21
CA LEU A 547 16.67 23.14 -10.10
C LEU A 547 15.19 23.48 -9.85
N ARG A 548 14.84 24.76 -9.83
CA ARG A 548 13.45 25.22 -9.67
C ARG A 548 12.55 24.67 -10.77
N SER A 549 12.96 24.81 -12.02
CA SER A 549 12.22 24.33 -13.19
C SER A 549 11.99 22.81 -13.12
N GLN A 550 12.99 22.05 -12.66
CA GLN A 550 12.84 20.61 -12.48
C GLN A 550 11.89 20.26 -11.33
N VAL A 551 11.94 20.97 -10.21
CA VAL A 551 10.97 20.77 -9.10
C VAL A 551 9.54 21.04 -9.59
N GLU A 552 9.30 22.13 -10.29
CA GLU A 552 7.97 22.46 -10.84
C GLU A 552 7.49 21.36 -11.81
N ARG A 553 8.32 20.97 -12.77
CA ARG A 553 8.02 19.86 -13.72
C ARG A 553 7.68 18.57 -12.98
N MET A 554 8.46 18.24 -11.98
CA MET A 554 8.28 16.99 -11.22
C MET A 554 7.05 17.00 -10.34
N LEU A 555 6.63 18.14 -9.83
CA LEU A 555 5.37 18.29 -9.09
C LEU A 555 4.15 18.18 -10.01
N ASP A 556 4.27 18.64 -11.26
CA ASP A 556 3.21 18.52 -12.26
C ASP A 556 3.10 17.08 -12.83
N ASP A 557 4.13 16.24 -12.67
CA ASP A 557 4.12 14.84 -13.13
C ASP A 557 3.23 13.98 -12.22
N PRO A 558 2.41 13.04 -12.77
CA PRO A 558 1.58 12.13 -11.99
C PRO A 558 2.34 11.33 -10.92
N LYS A 559 3.64 11.07 -11.10
CA LYS A 559 4.48 10.38 -10.11
C LYS A 559 4.58 11.14 -8.78
N SER A 560 4.33 12.45 -8.78
CA SER A 560 4.33 13.28 -7.57
C SER A 560 3.21 12.89 -6.58
N ALA A 561 2.24 12.09 -6.99
CA ALA A 561 1.29 11.47 -6.07
C ALA A 561 2.01 10.68 -4.95
N ALA A 562 3.15 10.04 -5.28
CA ALA A 562 3.97 9.33 -4.30
C ALA A 562 4.55 10.24 -3.20
N PHE A 563 4.84 11.52 -3.52
CA PHE A 563 5.22 12.52 -2.52
C PHE A 563 4.08 12.79 -1.54
N VAL A 564 2.89 13.10 -2.08
CA VAL A 564 1.71 13.42 -1.25
C VAL A 564 1.36 12.22 -0.35
N GLU A 565 1.30 11.01 -0.91
CA GLU A 565 1.02 9.79 -0.14
C GLU A 565 2.06 9.56 0.95
N GLY A 566 3.35 9.54 0.59
CA GLY A 566 4.42 9.28 1.55
C GLY A 566 4.54 10.35 2.64
N PHE A 567 4.29 11.60 2.30
CA PHE A 567 4.27 12.71 3.24
C PHE A 567 3.11 12.58 4.23
N LEU A 568 1.91 12.34 3.74
CA LEU A 568 0.71 12.19 4.58
C LEU A 568 0.76 10.93 5.46
N ASP A 569 1.27 9.84 4.91
CA ASP A 569 1.49 8.59 5.64
C ASP A 569 2.46 8.75 6.81
N SER A 570 3.47 9.60 6.64
CA SER A 570 4.45 9.89 7.69
C SER A 570 3.97 10.98 8.64
N TRP A 571 3.55 12.14 8.11
CA TRP A 571 3.15 13.29 8.91
C TRP A 571 1.88 13.05 9.72
N LEU A 572 0.83 12.51 9.08
CA LEU A 572 -0.49 12.32 9.70
C LEU A 572 -0.71 10.89 10.19
N THR A 573 0.30 10.02 10.09
CA THR A 573 0.21 8.60 10.46
C THR A 573 -0.87 7.82 9.70
N LEU A 574 -1.22 8.27 8.47
CA LEU A 574 -2.32 7.67 7.71
C LEU A 574 -2.04 6.23 7.25
N ARG A 575 -0.77 5.78 7.26
CA ARG A 575 -0.45 4.36 7.03
C ARG A 575 -1.10 3.43 8.04
N ASP A 576 -1.38 3.94 9.24
CA ASP A 576 -2.00 3.19 10.33
C ASP A 576 -3.54 3.24 10.29
N LEU A 577 -4.14 3.95 9.33
CA LEU A 577 -5.59 3.95 9.14
C LEU A 577 -6.09 2.54 8.84
N GLY A 578 -6.89 1.99 9.72
CA GLY A 578 -7.39 0.61 9.67
C GLY A 578 -6.58 -0.40 10.48
N SER A 579 -5.46 -0.03 11.10
CA SER A 579 -4.73 -0.90 12.03
C SER A 579 -5.52 -1.18 13.32
N SER A 580 -6.30 -0.18 13.76
CA SER A 580 -7.33 -0.34 14.81
C SER A 580 -8.70 -0.12 14.18
N PRO A 581 -9.26 -1.13 13.48
CA PRO A 581 -10.50 -0.96 12.75
C PRO A 581 -11.66 -0.66 13.70
N PRO A 582 -12.57 0.25 13.33
CA PRO A 582 -13.75 0.55 14.14
C PRO A 582 -14.58 -0.70 14.45
N ASP A 583 -15.18 -0.76 15.65
CA ASP A 583 -16.05 -1.86 16.04
C ASP A 583 -17.22 -2.01 15.05
N ARG A 584 -17.29 -3.17 14.40
CA ARG A 584 -18.25 -3.40 13.33
C ARG A 584 -19.71 -3.30 13.77
N SER A 585 -20.00 -3.60 15.03
CA SER A 585 -21.36 -3.50 15.55
C SER A 585 -21.82 -2.07 15.83
N LYS A 586 -20.86 -1.14 16.01
CA LYS A 586 -21.13 0.28 16.26
C LYS A 586 -20.97 1.14 15.01
N PHE A 587 -20.07 0.76 14.12
CA PHE A 587 -19.63 1.54 12.95
C PHE A 587 -19.69 0.68 11.68
N GLU A 588 -20.82 0.05 11.45
CA GLU A 588 -21.04 -0.83 10.30
C GLU A 588 -20.75 -0.10 8.98
N GLU A 589 -21.10 1.19 8.88
CA GLU A 589 -20.90 2.03 7.71
C GLU A 589 -19.43 2.18 7.29
N PHE A 590 -18.48 2.09 8.23
CA PHE A 590 -17.04 2.14 7.92
C PHE A 590 -16.60 1.04 6.96
N TYR A 591 -17.24 -0.12 7.04
CA TYR A 591 -16.92 -1.31 6.23
C TYR A 591 -17.63 -1.34 4.90
N HIS A 592 -18.55 -0.40 4.68
CA HIS A 592 -19.31 -0.31 3.45
C HIS A 592 -18.60 0.60 2.45
N TYR A 593 -18.61 0.22 1.18
CA TYR A 593 -18.19 1.06 0.06
C TYR A 593 -16.77 1.64 0.17
N ASP A 594 -15.84 0.89 0.77
CA ASP A 594 -14.44 1.33 0.93
C ASP A 594 -14.31 2.70 1.63
N LEU A 595 -15.15 2.98 2.65
CA LEU A 595 -15.16 4.28 3.32
C LEU A 595 -13.79 4.65 3.91
N GLY A 596 -13.03 3.67 4.44
CA GLY A 596 -11.67 3.90 4.91
C GLY A 596 -10.72 4.37 3.80
N GLN A 597 -10.89 3.88 2.57
CA GLN A 597 -10.16 4.36 1.41
C GLN A 597 -10.62 5.75 0.99
N ALA A 598 -11.93 6.01 1.05
CA ALA A 598 -12.47 7.34 0.77
C ALA A 598 -11.94 8.41 1.74
N MET A 599 -11.78 8.06 3.02
CA MET A 599 -11.18 8.94 4.03
C MET A 599 -9.72 9.32 3.70
N ARG A 600 -8.91 8.37 3.22
CA ARG A 600 -7.54 8.66 2.77
C ARG A 600 -7.53 9.54 1.52
N GLU A 601 -8.41 9.22 0.58
CA GLU A 601 -8.50 9.94 -0.68
C GLU A 601 -8.92 11.40 -0.48
N GLU A 602 -9.84 11.68 0.45
CA GLU A 602 -10.19 13.05 0.87
C GLU A 602 -8.94 13.85 1.22
N THR A 603 -8.14 13.33 2.15
CA THR A 603 -6.95 14.02 2.65
C THR A 603 -5.89 14.18 1.56
N ARG A 604 -5.74 13.19 0.70
CA ARG A 604 -4.83 13.21 -0.45
C ARG A 604 -5.24 14.29 -1.45
N LEU A 605 -6.52 14.32 -1.85
CA LEU A 605 -7.04 15.29 -2.80
C LEU A 605 -7.01 16.71 -2.23
N PHE A 606 -7.34 16.87 -0.95
CA PHE A 606 -7.25 18.15 -0.27
C PHE A 606 -5.81 18.70 -0.28
N THR A 607 -4.85 17.89 0.13
CA THR A 607 -3.43 18.28 0.14
C THR A 607 -2.92 18.55 -1.27
N ARG A 608 -3.28 17.72 -2.24
CA ARG A 608 -2.92 17.90 -3.65
C ARG A 608 -3.46 19.21 -4.19
N TYR A 609 -4.72 19.53 -3.88
CA TYR A 609 -5.34 20.79 -4.30
C TYR A 609 -4.66 22.02 -3.72
N LEU A 610 -4.26 21.98 -2.44
CA LEU A 610 -3.49 23.07 -1.82
C LEU A 610 -2.16 23.26 -2.53
N LEU A 611 -1.47 22.17 -2.85
CA LEU A 611 -0.18 22.19 -3.52
C LEU A 611 -0.31 22.73 -4.96
N ASP A 612 -1.25 22.23 -5.75
CA ASP A 612 -1.43 22.61 -7.16
C ASP A 612 -1.86 24.05 -7.33
N ASN A 613 -2.62 24.58 -6.38
CA ASN A 613 -3.13 25.94 -6.42
C ASN A 613 -2.30 26.90 -5.57
N ASN A 614 -1.18 26.44 -5.00
CA ASN A 614 -0.32 27.24 -4.11
C ASN A 614 -1.11 27.99 -3.04
N LEU A 615 -2.05 27.30 -2.38
CA LEU A 615 -2.88 27.90 -1.35
C LEU A 615 -2.12 28.00 -0.02
N SER A 616 -2.63 28.87 0.87
CA SER A 616 -2.04 29.03 2.21
C SER A 616 -2.07 27.73 2.99
N ILE A 617 -0.96 27.39 3.68
CA ILE A 617 -0.87 26.27 4.62
C ILE A 617 -1.85 26.39 5.81
N VAL A 618 -2.37 27.58 6.08
CA VAL A 618 -3.41 27.78 7.10
C VAL A 618 -4.64 26.94 6.81
N ASN A 619 -4.90 26.60 5.53
CA ASN A 619 -5.99 25.69 5.16
C ASN A 619 -5.85 24.28 5.79
N PHE A 620 -4.66 23.87 6.20
CA PHE A 620 -4.52 22.62 6.96
C PHE A 620 -5.17 22.71 8.35
N LEU A 621 -5.27 23.90 8.93
CA LEU A 621 -5.89 24.11 10.25
C LEU A 621 -7.34 24.58 10.12
N ASP A 622 -7.61 25.48 9.18
CA ASP A 622 -8.92 26.11 8.98
C ASP A 622 -9.19 26.26 7.48
N SER A 623 -10.14 25.49 6.99
CA SER A 623 -10.56 25.48 5.59
C SER A 623 -12.08 25.44 5.50
N ASP A 624 -12.63 26.22 4.57
CA ASP A 624 -14.06 26.26 4.25
C ASP A 624 -14.48 25.23 3.17
N PHE A 625 -13.59 24.32 2.80
CA PHE A 625 -13.87 23.26 1.81
C PHE A 625 -13.17 21.95 2.15
N THR A 626 -13.68 20.88 1.56
CA THR A 626 -13.02 19.56 1.52
C THR A 626 -13.37 18.85 0.23
N PHE A 627 -12.90 17.60 0.08
CA PHE A 627 -13.21 16.71 -1.05
C PHE A 627 -13.98 15.50 -0.56
N VAL A 628 -15.18 15.29 -1.09
CA VAL A 628 -16.01 14.16 -0.68
C VAL A 628 -16.54 13.41 -1.88
N ASN A 629 -16.67 12.11 -1.71
CA ASN A 629 -17.60 11.32 -2.50
C ASN A 629 -18.95 11.28 -1.77
N LYS A 630 -19.97 10.67 -2.37
CA LYS A 630 -21.31 10.61 -1.78
C LYS A 630 -21.31 10.06 -0.34
N ARG A 631 -20.50 9.05 -0.05
CA ARG A 631 -20.46 8.41 1.28
C ARG A 631 -19.85 9.30 2.35
N LEU A 632 -18.78 10.00 2.01
CA LEU A 632 -18.21 11.00 2.93
C LEU A 632 -19.14 12.19 3.12
N ALA A 633 -19.86 12.62 2.06
CA ALA A 633 -20.86 13.67 2.17
C ALA A 633 -22.02 13.28 3.10
N GLU A 634 -22.50 12.06 3.02
CA GLU A 634 -23.51 11.49 3.95
C GLU A 634 -22.96 11.45 5.39
N LEU A 635 -21.71 10.99 5.59
CA LEU A 635 -21.06 10.97 6.90
C LEU A 635 -20.87 12.37 7.48
N TYR A 636 -20.62 13.37 6.65
CA TYR A 636 -20.38 14.75 7.05
C TYR A 636 -21.66 15.57 7.18
N ASP A 637 -22.78 15.05 6.71
CA ASP A 637 -24.05 15.77 6.61
C ASP A 637 -23.86 17.09 5.83
N CYS A 638 -23.18 17.00 4.68
CA CYS A 638 -22.92 18.14 3.80
C CYS A 638 -23.51 17.92 2.40
N GLU A 639 -23.30 18.90 1.49
CA GLU A 639 -23.81 18.83 0.13
C GLU A 639 -23.31 17.58 -0.59
N LEU A 640 -24.24 16.85 -1.23
CA LEU A 640 -23.93 15.65 -1.98
C LEU A 640 -23.30 16.02 -3.32
N PRO A 641 -22.17 15.36 -3.71
CA PRO A 641 -21.62 15.51 -5.04
C PRO A 641 -22.61 15.06 -6.12
N GLN A 642 -22.55 15.68 -7.29
CA GLN A 642 -23.45 15.34 -8.40
C GLN A 642 -23.02 14.07 -9.14
N GLY A 643 -21.72 13.77 -9.11
CA GLY A 643 -21.12 12.60 -9.74
C GLY A 643 -20.85 11.44 -8.78
N SER A 644 -20.33 10.35 -9.33
CA SER A 644 -19.91 9.17 -8.55
C SER A 644 -18.52 9.31 -7.90
N GLY A 645 -17.73 10.29 -8.34
CA GLY A 645 -16.37 10.53 -7.87
C GLY A 645 -16.29 11.49 -6.69
N PHE A 646 -15.08 11.94 -6.42
CA PHE A 646 -14.83 12.98 -5.44
C PHE A 646 -15.04 14.35 -6.06
N GLU A 647 -15.76 15.21 -5.34
CA GLU A 647 -15.97 16.61 -5.70
C GLU A 647 -15.60 17.52 -4.53
N ARG A 648 -15.13 18.73 -4.87
CA ARG A 648 -14.86 19.75 -3.87
C ARG A 648 -16.19 20.34 -3.40
N VAL A 649 -16.44 20.29 -2.09
CA VAL A 649 -17.64 20.86 -1.45
C VAL A 649 -17.26 21.93 -0.44
N SER A 650 -18.17 22.90 -0.23
CA SER A 650 -18.00 23.93 0.78
C SER A 650 -18.51 23.46 2.14
N LEU A 651 -17.73 23.76 3.20
CA LEU A 651 -18.08 23.48 4.58
C LEU A 651 -18.65 24.78 5.21
N THR A 652 -19.96 24.84 5.36
CA THR A 652 -20.65 26.09 5.77
C THR A 652 -21.10 26.11 7.23
N ASP A 653 -21.07 24.96 7.90
CA ASP A 653 -21.65 24.80 9.24
C ASP A 653 -20.69 25.02 10.40
N GLY A 654 -19.40 25.23 10.11
CA GLY A 654 -18.34 25.46 11.12
C GLY A 654 -18.03 24.25 12.00
N ARG A 655 -18.63 23.07 11.76
CA ARG A 655 -18.35 21.84 12.52
C ARG A 655 -17.06 21.18 12.11
N ARG A 656 -16.63 21.42 10.87
CA ARG A 656 -15.43 20.85 10.27
C ARG A 656 -14.63 21.96 9.59
N GLY A 657 -13.33 21.78 9.56
CA GLY A 657 -12.40 22.68 8.88
C GLY A 657 -11.00 22.10 8.94
N GLY A 658 -10.27 22.14 7.83
CA GLY A 658 -8.90 21.62 7.73
C GLY A 658 -8.76 20.12 8.11
N LEU A 659 -7.52 19.71 8.34
CA LEU A 659 -7.17 18.30 8.60
C LEU A 659 -7.83 17.74 9.86
N LEU A 660 -7.95 18.56 10.91
CA LEU A 660 -8.51 18.12 12.20
C LEU A 660 -10.01 17.80 12.11
N GLY A 661 -10.67 18.25 11.05
CA GLY A 661 -12.06 17.94 10.75
C GLY A 661 -12.26 16.73 9.85
N GLN A 662 -11.20 16.23 9.22
CA GLN A 662 -11.26 15.11 8.27
C GLN A 662 -11.38 13.77 8.98
N SER A 663 -12.18 12.88 8.40
CA SER A 663 -12.47 11.56 8.97
C SER A 663 -11.24 10.65 9.04
N SER A 664 -10.28 10.80 8.14
CA SER A 664 -9.01 10.06 8.18
C SER A 664 -8.25 10.33 9.49
N VAL A 665 -8.05 11.61 9.83
CA VAL A 665 -7.36 12.05 11.06
C VAL A 665 -8.16 11.65 12.29
N LEU A 666 -9.48 11.84 12.26
CA LEU A 666 -10.35 11.46 13.37
C LEU A 666 -10.36 9.96 13.64
N THR A 667 -10.22 9.14 12.60
CA THR A 667 -10.21 7.67 12.71
C THR A 667 -8.85 7.15 13.16
N VAL A 668 -7.74 7.63 12.59
CA VAL A 668 -6.40 7.17 12.99
C VAL A 668 -6.06 7.54 14.44
N THR A 669 -6.70 8.59 14.98
CA THR A 669 -6.54 9.05 16.37
C THR A 669 -7.62 8.50 17.32
N ALA A 670 -8.36 7.47 16.90
CA ALA A 670 -9.38 6.80 17.72
C ALA A 670 -8.92 5.37 18.08
N ASN A 671 -9.60 4.75 19.04
CA ASN A 671 -9.29 3.39 19.49
C ASN A 671 -10.18 2.31 18.83
N GLY A 672 -10.96 2.68 17.82
CA GLY A 672 -11.90 1.79 17.12
C GLY A 672 -13.24 1.56 17.82
N ILE A 673 -13.40 1.92 19.08
CA ILE A 673 -14.64 1.75 19.87
C ILE A 673 -15.28 3.09 20.19
N ASP A 674 -14.47 4.03 20.64
CA ASP A 674 -14.86 5.37 21.02
C ASP A 674 -13.79 6.38 20.61
N THR A 675 -14.14 7.66 20.60
CA THR A 675 -13.14 8.72 20.41
C THR A 675 -12.15 8.69 21.60
N SER A 676 -10.86 8.90 21.30
CA SER A 676 -9.81 8.95 22.31
C SER A 676 -9.20 10.37 22.41
N PRO A 677 -9.73 11.23 23.29
CA PRO A 677 -9.21 12.61 23.42
C PRO A 677 -7.73 12.67 23.80
N VAL A 678 -7.27 11.71 24.62
CA VAL A 678 -5.86 11.63 25.03
C VAL A 678 -4.96 11.28 23.85
N VAL A 679 -5.26 10.21 23.12
CA VAL A 679 -4.50 9.82 21.91
C VAL A 679 -4.50 10.96 20.90
N ARG A 680 -5.65 11.59 20.68
CA ARG A 680 -5.76 12.74 19.78
C ARG A 680 -4.96 13.95 20.25
N GLY A 681 -4.95 14.22 21.56
CA GLY A 681 -4.14 15.28 22.16
C GLY A 681 -2.64 15.05 21.96
N VAL A 682 -2.17 13.84 22.25
CA VAL A 682 -0.77 13.42 21.99
C VAL A 682 -0.44 13.57 20.51
N TRP A 683 -1.26 13.02 19.63
CA TRP A 683 -1.08 13.13 18.19
C TRP A 683 -1.00 14.59 17.71
N LEU A 684 -1.85 15.47 18.26
CA LEU A 684 -1.83 16.91 17.94
C LEU A 684 -0.52 17.56 18.36
N LEU A 685 -0.05 17.27 19.59
CA LEU A 685 1.22 17.78 20.09
C LEU A 685 2.40 17.31 19.23
N GLU A 686 2.43 16.04 18.86
CA GLU A 686 3.51 15.44 18.08
C GLU A 686 3.49 15.90 16.62
N ASN A 687 2.34 15.76 15.93
CA ASN A 687 2.28 15.86 14.47
C ASN A 687 1.96 17.29 13.98
N ILE A 688 1.25 18.10 14.76
CA ILE A 688 0.88 19.46 14.35
C ILE A 688 1.76 20.50 15.05
N LEU A 689 1.99 20.36 16.36
CA LEU A 689 2.72 21.33 17.15
C LEU A 689 4.22 21.03 17.26
N GLY A 690 4.65 19.78 16.96
CA GLY A 690 6.05 19.38 17.07
C GLY A 690 6.59 19.40 18.50
N THR A 691 5.72 19.28 19.49
CA THR A 691 6.04 19.29 20.92
C THR A 691 5.50 18.03 21.59
N PRO A 692 6.15 16.86 21.36
CA PRO A 692 5.69 15.60 21.96
C PRO A 692 5.66 15.74 23.50
N PRO A 693 4.65 15.14 24.16
CA PRO A 693 4.58 15.18 25.62
C PRO A 693 5.77 14.39 26.21
N ALA A 694 6.22 14.81 27.38
CA ALA A 694 7.22 14.05 28.10
C ALA A 694 6.70 12.64 28.42
N PRO A 695 7.54 11.58 28.34
CA PRO A 695 7.13 10.26 28.73
C PRO A 695 6.68 10.23 30.18
N PRO A 696 5.65 9.42 30.53
CA PRO A 696 5.19 9.31 31.90
C PRO A 696 6.33 8.90 32.83
N PRO A 697 6.36 9.37 34.09
CA PRO A 697 7.36 8.95 35.05
C PRO A 697 7.44 7.42 35.18
N PRO A 698 8.65 6.83 35.37
CA PRO A 698 8.88 5.38 35.29
C PRO A 698 8.14 4.55 36.36
N ASN A 699 7.46 5.17 37.33
CA ASN A 699 6.74 4.48 38.42
C ASN A 699 5.21 4.72 38.36
N VAL A 700 4.69 5.26 37.28
CA VAL A 700 3.23 5.38 37.10
C VAL A 700 2.71 4.10 36.48
N GLU A 701 2.08 3.25 37.27
CA GLU A 701 1.33 2.10 36.75
C GLU A 701 0.25 2.62 35.79
N PRO A 702 0.05 1.97 34.62
CA PRO A 702 -1.09 2.28 33.79
C PRO A 702 -2.35 2.01 34.61
N LEU A 703 -2.96 3.08 35.11
CA LEU A 703 -4.22 3.00 35.84
C LEU A 703 -5.30 2.55 34.86
N ASP A 704 -5.82 1.37 35.09
CA ASP A 704 -7.09 0.97 34.53
C ASP A 704 -8.15 1.93 35.12
N PRO A 705 -8.65 2.91 34.38
CA PRO A 705 -9.54 3.91 34.97
C PRO A 705 -10.78 3.16 35.44
N ASP A 706 -11.12 3.25 36.73
CA ASP A 706 -12.42 2.80 37.21
C ASP A 706 -13.52 3.65 36.55
N ILE A 707 -13.97 3.21 35.38
CA ILE A 707 -15.00 3.89 34.58
C ILE A 707 -16.43 3.59 35.09
N ARG A 708 -16.58 2.80 36.17
CA ARG A 708 -17.90 2.47 36.73
C ARG A 708 -18.64 3.73 37.12
N GLY A 709 -19.82 3.94 36.53
CA GLY A 709 -20.68 5.10 36.73
C GLY A 709 -20.33 6.34 35.90
N ALA A 710 -19.27 6.31 35.07
CA ALA A 710 -19.02 7.34 34.06
C ALA A 710 -19.94 7.13 32.86
N LYS A 711 -20.71 8.14 32.48
CA LYS A 711 -21.66 8.08 31.35
C LYS A 711 -21.09 8.72 30.09
N THR A 712 -20.11 9.58 30.24
CA THR A 712 -19.48 10.29 29.13
C THR A 712 -17.97 10.16 29.21
N ILE A 713 -17.29 10.37 28.06
CA ILE A 713 -15.82 10.42 28.02
C ILE A 713 -15.27 11.52 28.94
N ARG A 714 -15.98 12.63 29.09
CA ARG A 714 -15.62 13.70 30.04
C ARG A 714 -15.65 13.20 31.48
N ASP A 715 -16.65 12.41 31.84
CA ASP A 715 -16.74 11.81 33.17
C ASP A 715 -15.57 10.82 33.42
N GLN A 716 -15.20 10.04 32.41
CA GLN A 716 -14.05 9.13 32.46
C GLN A 716 -12.74 9.89 32.67
N LEU A 717 -12.50 10.93 31.89
CA LEU A 717 -11.31 11.79 32.01
C LEU A 717 -11.28 12.55 33.36
N SER A 718 -12.46 12.96 33.89
CA SER A 718 -12.52 13.60 35.20
C SER A 718 -12.13 12.62 36.29
N LYS A 719 -12.62 11.39 36.26
CA LYS A 719 -12.24 10.33 37.23
C LYS A 719 -10.76 10.00 37.17
N HIS A 720 -10.18 9.99 35.97
CA HIS A 720 -8.74 9.77 35.81
C HIS A 720 -7.91 10.88 36.47
N ARG A 721 -8.37 12.14 36.40
CA ARG A 721 -7.73 13.29 37.06
C ARG A 721 -7.93 13.37 38.57
N ASP A 722 -8.90 12.64 39.11
CA ASP A 722 -9.13 12.58 40.57
C ASP A 722 -8.01 11.82 41.31
N VAL A 723 -7.16 11.12 40.60
CA VAL A 723 -5.98 10.44 41.18
C VAL A 723 -4.81 11.43 41.21
N ALA A 724 -4.27 11.68 42.40
CA ALA A 724 -3.26 12.73 42.63
C ALA A 724 -2.02 12.59 41.72
N SER A 725 -1.55 11.38 41.42
CA SER A 725 -0.43 11.13 40.51
C SER A 725 -0.71 11.46 39.04
N CYS A 726 -1.99 11.58 38.65
CA CYS A 726 -2.42 11.95 37.30
C CYS A 726 -2.80 13.43 37.19
N TYR A 727 -3.07 14.07 38.32
CA TYR A 727 -3.43 15.50 38.38
C TYR A 727 -2.22 16.43 38.12
N ASP A 728 -1.03 15.99 38.54
CA ASP A 728 0.20 16.78 38.48
C ASP A 728 0.92 16.70 37.12
N CYS A 729 0.44 15.88 36.19
CA CYS A 729 0.85 15.82 34.80
C CYS A 729 -0.17 16.47 33.87
#